data_c38cee5bf06dd77643b710933bef2950
#
_entry.id   c38cee5bf06dd77643b710933bef2950
#
_cell.length_a   1.000
_cell.length_b   1.000
_cell.length_c   1.000
_cell.angle_alpha   90.00
_cell.angle_beta   90.00
_cell.angle_gamma   90.00
#
_symmetry.space_group_name_H-M   'P 1'
#
loop_
_entity.id
_entity.type
_entity.pdbx_description
1 polymer ?
#
loop_
_entity_poly.entity_id
_entity_poly.type
_entity_poly.pdbx_seq_one_letter_code
_entity_poly.pdbx_strand_id
1 'polypeptide(L)'
;MRFPLPLARALIRAHAFQQPFRTFLTVFGVALGVLASVAITAANVEVLRAFEQGVLTVAGPATLEVVGHDQGLDETVIAAVRSIPGVDRAAPVIEEAIVVTDGLHRGESLQVYGLDLVDEVGLRGFHIERHAGEEALNDLLATDSLYLGRQLSLAWNLGQGSTLEVTAGSRTMRLRVAGIIQDDTRRASLWDRVAIMDLAAVQVLFGSVGRLDRIDVVTTGDRTPEDIALAIRSVLPSHLIVQRPSQRSAQVEKMVGAFQLNLAVLSWVGLLVGMFLVYNTMSFSVAQRRREIGIYRALGMTERRVAGVFFLEAGLFGSIGGLFGGVVGLWVARSLVVLVSRTISDLYVPLESSGTFVSFDAQSLVSLAQGIVLGMVVSMAGALGPSIDASRTLTTKALAPGDYETSEALRSRRYIWGSVMLLTIGILCLFGPPVRGLPIFGYAATLCLLGALALLAPVCIMALGPTNRPTRTAGPALSGNLRRMAADHAARHPGRNAVTVSALMVGLAIMIGVVIMVRSFRETVEAWVNETVMADLIVAPPAWLHEKQVGQASRSLPAAWLPVLQGTEGVAEVDTYRDVQVEADGQTVALVSRDLRLHARRGRYVMVEGDWRTVLMRAAETGGVLVSEVLANRLGLRTGGLVTIITPKGPQTVPVEGIFYDYATDGGKMVMERSFYHRFWDDDRITVFALYLETDADSESVRRAVSRRLTSSQEQLAPPTIVRNKELRQEILNIFDRTFVLTYVLEAIAVLVAILGIVNTLVTAVLERRRELATLQAIGASTKQVEQLILWEAVYLGLIGAVLGVIGGLALAWVLISVINKQSFGWTIRMTIPLGVLFQAVLLAICAAWIAGYFPARWAARQPVVEGLREE
;
A
#
# COMPACT_ATOMS: atom_id res chain seq x y z
N MET A 1 -49.52 10.01 8.42
CA MET A 1 -49.34 10.35 9.85
C MET A 1 -47.88 10.58 10.12
N ARG A 2 -47.50 11.79 10.52
CA ARG A 2 -46.10 12.22 10.74
C ARG A 2 -45.49 11.46 11.94
N PHE A 3 -44.27 11.02 11.81
CA PHE A 3 -43.45 10.37 12.87
C PHE A 3 -43.28 11.37 14.03
N PRO A 4 -43.54 11.02 15.31
CA PRO A 4 -43.42 11.96 16.44
C PRO A 4 -41.92 12.13 16.76
N LEU A 5 -41.21 12.93 15.98
CA LEU A 5 -39.80 13.30 16.17
C LEU A 5 -39.46 13.77 17.60
N PRO A 6 -40.32 14.56 18.32
CA PRO A 6 -39.98 14.98 19.66
C PRO A 6 -39.97 13.82 20.68
N LEU A 7 -40.87 12.84 20.52
CA LEU A 7 -40.90 11.65 21.40
C LEU A 7 -39.68 10.78 21.17
N ALA A 8 -39.27 10.55 19.92
CA ALA A 8 -38.07 9.79 19.57
C ALA A 8 -36.82 10.47 20.13
N ARG A 9 -36.69 11.80 20.01
CA ARG A 9 -35.55 12.55 20.59
C ARG A 9 -35.50 12.44 22.11
N ALA A 10 -36.63 12.52 22.80
CA ALA A 10 -36.71 12.40 24.26
C ALA A 10 -36.29 10.99 24.72
N LEU A 11 -36.76 9.94 24.02
CA LEU A 11 -36.40 8.54 24.30
C LEU A 11 -34.91 8.31 24.07
N ILE A 12 -34.37 8.74 22.95
CA ILE A 12 -32.94 8.57 22.61
C ILE A 12 -32.05 9.28 23.64
N ARG A 13 -32.38 10.51 24.04
CA ARG A 13 -31.63 11.24 25.06
C ARG A 13 -31.68 10.53 26.41
N ALA A 14 -32.87 10.13 26.88
CA ALA A 14 -33.01 9.44 28.14
C ALA A 14 -32.13 8.19 28.22
N HIS A 15 -32.10 7.40 27.14
CA HIS A 15 -31.35 6.15 27.11
C HIS A 15 -29.84 6.35 26.94
N ALA A 16 -29.42 7.32 26.12
CA ALA A 16 -28.00 7.63 25.94
C ALA A 16 -27.34 8.06 27.29
N PHE A 17 -28.09 8.82 28.12
CA PHE A 17 -27.59 9.25 29.42
C PHE A 17 -27.73 8.17 30.52
N GLN A 18 -28.66 7.23 30.41
CA GLN A 18 -28.81 6.14 31.37
C GLN A 18 -27.68 5.09 31.23
N GLN A 19 -27.07 4.92 30.03
CA GLN A 19 -26.01 3.96 29.76
C GLN A 19 -24.82 4.60 29.03
N PRO A 20 -24.11 5.57 29.64
CA PRO A 20 -23.12 6.40 28.97
C PRO A 20 -21.91 5.58 28.46
N PHE A 21 -21.47 4.58 29.22
CA PHE A 21 -20.34 3.74 28.85
C PHE A 21 -20.60 2.95 27.55
N ARG A 22 -21.80 2.43 27.38
CA ARG A 22 -22.16 1.65 26.18
C ARG A 22 -22.32 2.54 24.95
N THR A 23 -23.00 3.69 25.15
CA THR A 23 -23.10 4.69 24.07
C THR A 23 -21.71 5.11 23.60
N PHE A 24 -20.80 5.34 24.55
CA PHE A 24 -19.40 5.64 24.24
C PHE A 24 -18.74 4.51 23.45
N LEU A 25 -18.85 3.24 23.90
CA LEU A 25 -18.25 2.10 23.18
C LEU A 25 -18.78 1.96 21.73
N THR A 26 -20.09 2.16 21.56
CA THR A 26 -20.72 2.07 20.23
C THR A 26 -20.21 3.17 19.32
N VAL A 27 -20.25 4.43 19.79
CA VAL A 27 -19.78 5.59 19.03
C VAL A 27 -18.29 5.45 18.72
N PHE A 28 -17.48 5.01 19.70
CA PHE A 28 -16.05 4.84 19.54
C PHE A 28 -15.70 3.70 18.56
N GLY A 29 -16.42 2.59 18.59
CA GLY A 29 -16.24 1.49 17.64
C GLY A 29 -16.55 1.89 16.20
N VAL A 30 -17.64 2.64 15.98
CA VAL A 30 -17.95 3.22 14.68
C VAL A 30 -16.87 4.24 14.27
N ALA A 31 -16.45 5.09 15.22
CA ALA A 31 -15.42 6.09 14.96
C ALA A 31 -14.09 5.47 14.49
N LEU A 32 -13.65 4.35 15.09
CA LEU A 32 -12.45 3.64 14.68
C LEU A 32 -12.56 3.07 13.26
N GLY A 33 -13.71 2.46 12.91
CA GLY A 33 -13.92 1.95 11.56
C GLY A 33 -13.94 3.07 10.51
N VAL A 34 -14.61 4.19 10.82
CA VAL A 34 -14.64 5.37 9.94
C VAL A 34 -13.29 6.06 9.88
N LEU A 35 -12.55 6.15 11.00
CA LEU A 35 -11.18 6.69 11.04
C LEU A 35 -10.29 5.97 10.03
N ALA A 36 -10.24 4.65 10.08
CA ALA A 36 -9.44 3.86 9.14
C ALA A 36 -9.84 4.14 7.69
N SER A 37 -11.15 4.16 7.40
CA SER A 37 -11.66 4.40 6.06
C SER A 37 -11.32 5.81 5.54
N VAL A 38 -11.59 6.83 6.35
CA VAL A 38 -11.33 8.23 5.97
C VAL A 38 -9.84 8.50 5.84
N ALA A 39 -9.01 7.98 6.78
CA ALA A 39 -7.57 8.17 6.74
C ALA A 39 -6.96 7.59 5.46
N ILE A 40 -7.35 6.38 5.07
CA ILE A 40 -6.85 5.72 3.87
C ILE A 40 -7.33 6.45 2.61
N THR A 41 -8.64 6.73 2.52
CA THR A 41 -9.22 7.36 1.33
C THR A 41 -8.66 8.76 1.12
N ALA A 42 -8.57 9.57 2.20
CA ALA A 42 -8.01 10.91 2.11
C ALA A 42 -6.52 10.90 1.76
N ALA A 43 -5.73 10.01 2.36
CA ALA A 43 -4.31 9.87 2.04
C ALA A 43 -4.10 9.45 0.57
N ASN A 44 -4.88 8.49 0.08
CA ASN A 44 -4.77 8.02 -1.30
C ASN A 44 -5.13 9.11 -2.32
N VAL A 45 -6.22 9.84 -2.09
CA VAL A 45 -6.65 10.93 -2.99
C VAL A 45 -5.58 12.03 -3.04
N GLU A 46 -4.98 12.37 -1.90
CA GLU A 46 -3.97 13.42 -1.84
C GLU A 46 -2.66 13.00 -2.52
N VAL A 47 -2.21 11.77 -2.27
CA VAL A 47 -1.02 11.20 -2.91
C VAL A 47 -1.19 11.14 -4.43
N LEU A 48 -2.32 10.65 -4.92
CA LEU A 48 -2.59 10.57 -6.37
C LEU A 48 -2.62 11.95 -7.01
N ARG A 49 -3.27 12.91 -6.35
CA ARG A 49 -3.30 14.31 -6.82
C ARG A 49 -1.92 14.95 -6.85
N ALA A 50 -1.12 14.76 -5.78
CA ALA A 50 0.24 15.27 -5.76
C ALA A 50 1.06 14.71 -6.91
N PHE A 51 0.88 13.43 -7.22
CA PHE A 51 1.53 12.78 -8.35
C PHE A 51 1.03 13.31 -9.71
N GLU A 52 -0.28 13.36 -9.93
CA GLU A 52 -0.88 13.92 -11.16
C GLU A 52 -0.45 15.37 -11.38
N GLN A 53 -0.48 16.19 -10.32
CA GLN A 53 -0.05 17.56 -10.37
C GLN A 53 1.46 17.68 -10.69
N GLY A 54 2.29 16.80 -10.12
CA GLY A 54 3.71 16.72 -10.43
C GLY A 54 3.95 16.49 -11.92
N VAL A 55 3.30 15.46 -12.48
CA VAL A 55 3.42 15.14 -13.92
C VAL A 55 2.91 16.26 -14.82
N LEU A 56 1.74 16.84 -14.50
CA LEU A 56 1.15 17.92 -15.29
C LEU A 56 1.95 19.22 -15.21
N THR A 57 2.60 19.49 -14.08
CA THR A 57 3.43 20.70 -13.93
C THR A 57 4.68 20.61 -14.79
N VAL A 58 5.32 19.43 -14.85
CA VAL A 58 6.50 19.20 -15.69
C VAL A 58 6.17 19.19 -17.18
N ALA A 59 5.06 18.51 -17.55
CA ALA A 59 4.61 18.44 -18.94
C ALA A 59 4.04 19.78 -19.45
N GLY A 60 3.57 20.66 -18.55
CA GLY A 60 2.91 21.92 -18.93
C GLY A 60 1.64 21.66 -19.76
N PRO A 61 1.39 22.48 -20.79
CA PRO A 61 0.23 22.32 -21.69
C PRO A 61 0.42 21.23 -22.76
N ALA A 62 1.53 20.47 -22.71
CA ALA A 62 1.81 19.43 -23.68
C ALA A 62 0.73 18.33 -23.63
N THR A 63 0.16 18.03 -24.78
CA THR A 63 -0.87 16.99 -24.97
C THR A 63 -0.26 15.66 -25.39
N LEU A 64 0.88 15.70 -26.06
CA LEU A 64 1.67 14.54 -26.49
C LEU A 64 3.15 14.77 -26.13
N GLU A 65 3.88 13.70 -25.99
CA GLU A 65 5.33 13.69 -25.88
C GLU A 65 5.94 12.67 -26.84
N VAL A 66 7.06 13.04 -27.44
CA VAL A 66 7.90 12.14 -28.21
C VAL A 66 9.08 11.77 -27.32
N VAL A 67 9.26 10.49 -27.05
CA VAL A 67 10.32 9.97 -26.19
C VAL A 67 11.22 9.05 -26.99
N GLY A 68 12.53 9.25 -26.87
CA GLY A 68 13.54 8.31 -27.36
C GLY A 68 13.81 7.25 -26.32
N HIS A 69 13.90 6.00 -26.75
CA HIS A 69 14.50 4.98 -25.88
C HIS A 69 15.95 5.40 -25.57
N ASP A 70 16.55 4.82 -24.58
CA ASP A 70 17.89 5.03 -23.99
C ASP A 70 19.04 5.64 -24.81
N GLN A 71 18.84 5.93 -26.09
CA GLN A 71 19.80 6.67 -26.93
C GLN A 71 19.49 8.16 -27.01
N GLY A 72 18.38 8.60 -26.40
CA GLY A 72 17.84 9.94 -26.58
C GLY A 72 17.21 10.16 -27.96
N LEU A 73 16.75 11.36 -28.21
CA LEU A 73 16.21 11.82 -29.49
C LEU A 73 17.30 12.65 -30.20
N ASP A 74 17.46 12.44 -31.50
CA ASP A 74 18.25 13.35 -32.32
C ASP A 74 17.49 14.68 -32.42
N GLU A 75 18.17 15.79 -32.20
CA GLU A 75 17.59 17.14 -32.23
C GLU A 75 16.94 17.46 -33.59
N THR A 76 17.41 16.87 -34.66
CA THR A 76 16.83 17.04 -36.01
C THR A 76 15.37 16.58 -36.11
N VAL A 77 14.93 15.72 -35.19
CA VAL A 77 13.54 15.22 -35.11
C VAL A 77 12.54 16.35 -34.78
N ILE A 78 12.99 17.41 -34.09
CA ILE A 78 12.12 18.56 -33.74
C ILE A 78 11.52 19.19 -35.00
N ALA A 79 12.34 19.39 -36.04
CA ALA A 79 11.88 20.01 -37.30
C ALA A 79 10.80 19.16 -37.97
N ALA A 80 10.95 17.82 -37.94
CA ALA A 80 9.98 16.91 -38.52
C ALA A 80 8.65 16.96 -37.72
N VAL A 81 8.70 16.99 -36.35
CA VAL A 81 7.52 17.09 -35.51
C VAL A 81 6.81 18.44 -35.69
N ARG A 82 7.56 19.55 -35.75
CA ARG A 82 7.01 20.91 -35.97
C ARG A 82 6.31 21.06 -37.32
N SER A 83 6.69 20.28 -38.32
CA SER A 83 6.08 20.34 -39.66
C SER A 83 4.71 19.66 -39.78
N ILE A 84 4.26 18.92 -38.80
CA ILE A 84 3.03 18.16 -38.81
C ILE A 84 1.81 19.03 -38.60
N PRO A 85 0.78 19.00 -39.47
CA PRO A 85 -0.43 19.80 -39.31
C PRO A 85 -1.19 19.41 -38.04
N GLY A 86 -1.44 20.37 -37.13
CA GLY A 86 -2.08 20.17 -35.85
C GLY A 86 -1.12 20.24 -34.66
N VAL A 87 0.19 20.35 -34.90
CA VAL A 87 1.19 20.68 -33.89
C VAL A 87 1.29 22.21 -33.80
N ASP A 88 1.01 22.75 -32.61
CA ASP A 88 1.17 24.20 -32.33
C ASP A 88 2.61 24.50 -31.95
N ARG A 89 3.14 23.72 -31.01
CA ARG A 89 4.54 23.86 -30.54
C ARG A 89 5.16 22.49 -30.28
N ALA A 90 6.45 22.37 -30.49
CA ALA A 90 7.27 21.22 -30.11
C ALA A 90 8.49 21.74 -29.34
N ALA A 91 8.47 21.54 -28.02
CA ALA A 91 9.47 22.04 -27.09
C ALA A 91 10.45 20.90 -26.71
N PRO A 92 11.76 21.08 -26.96
CA PRO A 92 12.77 20.11 -26.56
C PRO A 92 13.02 20.16 -25.07
N VAL A 93 13.24 19.00 -24.45
CA VAL A 93 13.52 18.88 -23.00
C VAL A 93 14.67 17.92 -22.79
N ILE A 94 15.59 18.31 -21.92
CA ILE A 94 16.61 17.45 -21.34
C ILE A 94 16.37 17.43 -19.82
N GLU A 95 16.37 16.22 -19.24
CA GLU A 95 16.23 16.02 -17.80
C GLU A 95 17.49 15.39 -17.25
N GLU A 96 18.22 16.12 -16.42
CA GLU A 96 19.47 15.64 -15.84
C GLU A 96 19.48 15.85 -14.31
N ALA A 97 20.18 14.98 -13.61
CA ALA A 97 20.40 15.13 -12.20
C ALA A 97 21.87 15.44 -11.92
N ILE A 98 22.06 16.41 -11.07
CA ILE A 98 23.36 16.83 -10.58
C ILE A 98 23.46 16.57 -9.09
N VAL A 99 24.66 16.22 -8.61
CA VAL A 99 24.93 16.01 -7.18
C VAL A 99 25.85 17.13 -6.70
N VAL A 100 25.47 17.75 -5.60
CA VAL A 100 26.27 18.81 -4.97
C VAL A 100 27.51 18.18 -4.32
N THR A 101 28.69 18.68 -4.66
CA THR A 101 29.96 18.11 -4.19
C THR A 101 30.62 18.90 -3.08
N ASP A 102 30.22 20.15 -2.87
CA ASP A 102 30.80 21.05 -1.86
C ASP A 102 29.72 21.74 -1.03
N GLY A 103 30.07 22.20 0.14
CA GLY A 103 29.21 22.97 1.05
C GLY A 103 28.34 22.13 1.97
N LEU A 104 27.33 22.79 2.58
CA LEU A 104 26.40 22.17 3.56
C LEU A 104 25.50 21.08 2.97
N HIS A 105 25.25 21.12 1.66
CA HIS A 105 24.37 20.23 0.93
C HIS A 105 25.12 19.15 0.11
N ARG A 106 26.36 18.87 0.51
CA ARG A 106 27.19 17.88 -0.15
C ARG A 106 26.50 16.50 -0.15
N GLY A 107 26.36 15.91 -1.35
CA GLY A 107 25.72 14.61 -1.56
C GLY A 107 24.23 14.70 -1.82
N GLU A 108 23.62 15.90 -1.75
CA GLU A 108 22.23 16.07 -2.18
C GLU A 108 22.14 16.10 -3.70
N SER A 109 21.08 15.48 -4.25
CA SER A 109 20.78 15.46 -5.68
C SER A 109 19.84 16.61 -6.04
N LEU A 110 20.11 17.28 -7.15
CA LEU A 110 19.30 18.35 -7.70
C LEU A 110 18.90 18.03 -9.13
N GLN A 111 17.60 18.04 -9.42
CA GLN A 111 17.09 17.87 -10.76
C GLN A 111 17.20 19.15 -11.59
N VAL A 112 17.78 19.04 -12.77
CA VAL A 112 17.97 20.12 -13.72
C VAL A 112 17.18 19.85 -14.98
N TYR A 113 16.35 20.79 -15.39
CA TYR A 113 15.64 20.79 -16.65
C TYR A 113 16.35 21.69 -17.66
N GLY A 114 16.85 21.12 -18.73
CA GLY A 114 17.33 21.85 -19.89
C GLY A 114 16.16 22.21 -20.80
N LEU A 115 15.83 23.48 -20.88
CA LEU A 115 14.69 24.01 -21.62
C LEU A 115 15.18 25.12 -22.56
N ASP A 116 14.54 25.25 -23.70
CA ASP A 116 14.75 26.41 -24.57
C ASP A 116 14.11 27.65 -23.93
N LEU A 117 14.89 28.40 -23.15
CA LEU A 117 14.38 29.51 -22.34
C LEU A 117 13.82 30.66 -23.18
N VAL A 118 14.03 30.66 -24.47
CA VAL A 118 13.48 31.66 -25.40
C VAL A 118 12.09 31.25 -25.89
N ASP A 119 11.90 30.01 -26.28
CA ASP A 119 10.61 29.44 -26.74
C ASP A 119 9.65 29.11 -25.56
N GLU A 120 10.17 28.93 -24.35
CA GLU A 120 9.38 28.55 -23.16
C GLU A 120 8.63 29.71 -22.52
N VAL A 121 8.89 30.96 -22.91
CA VAL A 121 8.21 32.11 -22.34
C VAL A 121 6.69 31.97 -22.55
N GLY A 122 5.99 31.79 -21.44
CA GLY A 122 4.53 31.63 -21.42
C GLY A 122 3.98 30.19 -21.67
N LEU A 123 4.84 29.18 -21.86
CA LEU A 123 4.38 27.79 -22.05
C LEU A 123 4.08 27.08 -20.73
N ARG A 124 4.97 27.17 -19.73
CA ARG A 124 4.89 26.43 -18.47
C ARG A 124 4.49 27.25 -17.25
N GLY A 125 4.10 28.54 -17.42
CA GLY A 125 3.53 29.37 -16.36
C GLY A 125 4.49 29.76 -15.22
N PHE A 126 5.80 29.69 -15.44
CA PHE A 126 6.78 30.21 -14.50
C PHE A 126 7.43 31.51 -15.00
N HIS A 127 7.82 32.36 -14.08
CA HIS A 127 8.57 33.59 -14.36
C HIS A 127 9.94 33.50 -13.68
N ILE A 128 10.98 34.01 -14.35
CA ILE A 128 12.32 34.04 -13.79
C ILE A 128 12.61 35.47 -13.34
N GLU A 129 12.82 35.65 -12.04
CA GLU A 129 13.39 36.93 -11.53
C GLU A 129 14.83 37.05 -12.02
N ARG A 130 15.08 37.96 -12.93
CA ARG A 130 16.39 38.21 -13.56
C ARG A 130 16.83 39.65 -13.30
N HIS A 131 18.12 39.94 -13.50
CA HIS A 131 18.63 41.29 -13.69
C HIS A 131 17.97 41.89 -14.94
N ALA A 132 17.73 43.18 -14.94
CA ALA A 132 17.24 43.88 -16.11
C ALA A 132 18.41 44.35 -16.98
N GLY A 133 18.28 44.23 -18.32
CA GLY A 133 19.26 44.80 -19.27
C GLY A 133 20.19 43.77 -19.94
N GLU A 134 21.37 44.22 -20.37
CA GLU A 134 22.34 43.38 -21.10
C GLU A 134 22.86 42.17 -20.27
N GLU A 135 22.89 42.30 -18.96
CA GLU A 135 23.28 41.17 -18.08
C GLU A 135 22.35 39.99 -18.17
N ALA A 136 21.05 40.20 -18.38
CA ALA A 136 20.08 39.14 -18.54
C ALA A 136 20.32 38.29 -19.80
N LEU A 137 20.78 38.93 -20.88
CA LEU A 137 21.11 38.21 -22.11
C LEU A 137 22.41 37.40 -21.96
N ASN A 138 23.38 37.99 -21.27
CA ASN A 138 24.65 37.32 -20.96
C ASN A 138 24.42 36.07 -20.08
N ASP A 139 23.53 36.18 -19.10
CA ASP A 139 23.17 35.07 -18.23
C ASP A 139 22.44 33.93 -18.99
N LEU A 140 21.62 34.23 -20.00
CA LEU A 140 21.01 33.25 -20.87
C LEU A 140 22.01 32.52 -21.77
N LEU A 141 23.03 33.22 -22.26
CA LEU A 141 24.05 32.66 -23.16
C LEU A 141 25.19 31.96 -22.41
N ALA A 142 25.29 32.15 -21.08
CA ALA A 142 26.35 31.56 -20.31
C ALA A 142 26.06 30.07 -20.02
N THR A 143 27.02 29.22 -20.27
CA THR A 143 26.89 27.75 -20.09
C THR A 143 26.85 27.31 -18.63
N ASP A 144 27.24 28.18 -17.68
CA ASP A 144 27.28 27.90 -16.25
C ASP A 144 26.10 28.50 -15.46
N SER A 145 25.12 29.10 -16.17
CA SER A 145 23.96 29.76 -15.57
C SER A 145 22.89 28.75 -15.14
N LEU A 146 22.57 28.79 -13.83
CA LEU A 146 21.55 27.95 -13.19
C LEU A 146 20.42 28.83 -12.64
N TYR A 147 19.19 28.49 -12.93
CA TYR A 147 18.01 29.11 -12.35
C TYR A 147 17.40 28.19 -11.31
N LEU A 148 17.32 28.66 -10.04
CA LEU A 148 16.83 27.85 -8.93
C LEU A 148 15.37 28.15 -8.59
N GLY A 149 14.61 27.13 -8.27
CA GLY A 149 13.29 27.29 -7.70
C GLY A 149 13.34 28.00 -6.34
N ARG A 150 12.34 28.81 -6.05
CA ARG A 150 12.31 29.70 -4.87
C ARG A 150 12.42 28.95 -3.55
N GLN A 151 11.72 27.83 -3.38
CA GLN A 151 11.81 27.04 -2.14
C GLN A 151 13.20 26.42 -1.96
N LEU A 152 13.80 25.94 -3.03
CA LEU A 152 15.14 25.38 -3.02
C LEU A 152 16.18 26.47 -2.67
N SER A 153 16.06 27.64 -3.29
CA SER A 153 16.90 28.81 -2.98
C SER A 153 16.85 29.20 -1.51
N LEU A 154 15.64 29.22 -0.92
CA LEU A 154 15.44 29.49 0.49
C LEU A 154 15.96 28.37 1.40
N ALA A 155 15.70 27.10 1.06
CA ALA A 155 16.11 25.94 1.85
C ALA A 155 17.64 25.79 1.88
N TRP A 156 18.31 26.09 0.77
CA TRP A 156 19.75 25.97 0.64
C TRP A 156 20.48 27.29 0.92
N ASN A 157 19.73 28.36 1.21
CA ASN A 157 20.25 29.71 1.46
C ASN A 157 21.16 30.21 0.31
N LEU A 158 20.73 29.93 -0.94
CA LEU A 158 21.42 30.32 -2.16
C LEU A 158 20.68 31.46 -2.84
N GLY A 159 21.32 32.60 -2.94
CA GLY A 159 20.79 33.74 -3.68
C GLY A 159 21.38 33.86 -5.07
N GLN A 160 20.87 34.81 -5.84
CA GLN A 160 21.43 35.19 -7.13
C GLN A 160 22.92 35.55 -6.99
N GLY A 161 23.78 35.07 -7.90
CA GLY A 161 25.23 35.20 -7.86
C GLY A 161 25.96 34.13 -7.03
N SER A 162 25.27 33.32 -6.25
CA SER A 162 25.87 32.18 -5.53
C SER A 162 26.42 31.14 -6.50
N THR A 163 27.49 30.45 -6.12
CA THR A 163 28.10 29.40 -6.93
C THR A 163 27.95 28.04 -6.24
N LEU A 164 27.61 27.03 -7.01
CA LEU A 164 27.51 25.63 -6.60
C LEU A 164 28.57 24.81 -7.32
N GLU A 165 29.29 23.99 -6.58
CA GLU A 165 30.11 22.95 -7.18
C GLU A 165 29.29 21.65 -7.24
N VAL A 166 29.07 21.19 -8.46
CA VAL A 166 28.18 20.06 -8.74
C VAL A 166 28.86 19.05 -9.64
N THR A 167 28.37 17.83 -9.52
CA THR A 167 28.76 16.74 -10.39
C THR A 167 27.58 16.35 -11.25
N ALA A 168 27.80 16.29 -12.56
CA ALA A 168 26.83 15.86 -13.56
C ALA A 168 27.40 14.69 -14.35
N GLY A 169 26.75 13.54 -14.26
CA GLY A 169 27.29 12.32 -14.86
C GLY A 169 28.71 12.02 -14.38
N SER A 170 29.69 12.23 -15.24
CA SER A 170 31.10 12.00 -14.93
C SER A 170 31.95 13.26 -14.84
N ARG A 171 31.34 14.46 -14.79
CA ARG A 171 32.06 15.75 -14.77
C ARG A 171 31.72 16.58 -13.52
N THR A 172 32.74 17.14 -12.87
CA THR A 172 32.57 18.16 -11.85
C THR A 172 32.63 19.53 -12.46
N MET A 173 31.70 20.41 -12.12
CA MET A 173 31.60 21.77 -12.67
C MET A 173 31.11 22.77 -11.62
N ARG A 174 31.36 24.03 -11.85
CA ARG A 174 30.80 25.14 -11.04
C ARG A 174 29.66 25.77 -11.79
N LEU A 175 28.51 25.86 -11.16
CA LEU A 175 27.34 26.56 -11.69
C LEU A 175 27.07 27.80 -10.86
N ARG A 176 26.63 28.86 -11.54
CA ARG A 176 26.29 30.16 -10.93
C ARG A 176 24.77 30.31 -10.96
N VAL A 177 24.20 30.66 -9.82
CA VAL A 177 22.76 30.98 -9.72
C VAL A 177 22.50 32.34 -10.41
N ALA A 178 21.98 32.27 -11.63
CA ALA A 178 21.68 33.44 -12.47
C ALA A 178 20.35 34.10 -12.10
N GLY A 179 19.38 33.33 -11.56
CA GLY A 179 18.09 33.88 -11.16
C GLY A 179 17.28 32.87 -10.35
N ILE A 180 16.14 33.34 -9.85
CA ILE A 180 15.21 32.57 -9.04
C ILE A 180 13.90 32.42 -9.82
N ILE A 181 13.39 31.21 -9.88
CA ILE A 181 12.13 30.86 -10.55
C ILE A 181 10.98 31.21 -9.61
N GLN A 182 10.03 32.00 -10.12
CA GLN A 182 8.75 32.26 -9.43
C GLN A 182 7.60 31.65 -10.22
N ASP A 183 6.69 31.00 -9.53
CA ASP A 183 5.43 30.57 -10.11
C ASP A 183 4.34 31.62 -9.85
N ASP A 184 3.56 31.93 -10.86
CA ASP A 184 2.42 32.86 -10.78
C ASP A 184 1.24 32.28 -9.99
N THR A 185 1.23 30.99 -9.78
CA THR A 185 0.17 30.33 -9.01
C THR A 185 0.52 30.39 -7.52
N ARG A 186 -0.41 30.93 -6.70
CA ARG A 186 -0.27 31.01 -5.22
C ARG A 186 -0.16 29.65 -4.51
N ARG A 187 0.08 28.57 -5.23
CA ARG A 187 0.28 27.20 -4.72
C ARG A 187 1.73 26.81 -4.96
N ALA A 188 2.34 26.15 -3.99
CA ALA A 188 3.68 25.56 -4.13
C ALA A 188 3.73 24.71 -5.42
N SER A 189 4.63 25.09 -6.31
CA SER A 189 4.81 24.46 -7.62
C SER A 189 6.07 23.60 -7.62
N LEU A 190 6.10 22.60 -8.47
CA LEU A 190 7.29 21.75 -8.67
C LEU A 190 8.50 22.58 -9.10
N TRP A 191 8.25 23.67 -9.83
CA TRP A 191 9.28 24.64 -10.25
C TRP A 191 10.00 25.32 -9.08
N ASP A 192 9.37 25.38 -7.91
CA ASP A 192 10.00 25.94 -6.70
C ASP A 192 11.14 25.07 -6.13
N ARG A 193 11.29 23.83 -6.56
CA ARG A 193 12.25 22.85 -6.03
C ARG A 193 13.22 22.26 -7.04
N VAL A 194 13.10 22.61 -8.29
CA VAL A 194 13.98 22.16 -9.37
C VAL A 194 14.90 23.29 -9.82
N ALA A 195 15.87 22.92 -10.61
CA ALA A 195 16.70 23.86 -11.30
C ALA A 195 16.39 23.83 -12.80
N ILE A 196 16.54 24.98 -13.46
CA ILE A 196 16.41 25.11 -14.90
C ILE A 196 17.72 25.69 -15.46
N MET A 197 18.12 25.21 -16.61
CA MET A 197 19.21 25.75 -17.39
C MET A 197 18.77 25.88 -18.86
N ASP A 198 19.47 26.69 -19.62
CA ASP A 198 19.28 26.74 -21.06
C ASP A 198 19.63 25.40 -21.71
N LEU A 199 18.84 25.00 -22.70
CA LEU A 199 19.00 23.70 -23.39
C LEU A 199 20.41 23.49 -23.93
N ALA A 200 20.95 24.49 -24.63
CA ALA A 200 22.30 24.44 -25.22
C ALA A 200 23.38 24.33 -24.14
N ALA A 201 23.20 25.05 -23.01
CA ALA A 201 24.09 24.97 -21.87
C ALA A 201 24.13 23.54 -21.30
N VAL A 202 22.94 22.90 -21.09
CA VAL A 202 22.84 21.52 -20.61
C VAL A 202 23.51 20.56 -21.61
N GLN A 203 23.24 20.68 -22.89
CA GLN A 203 23.86 19.83 -23.93
C GLN A 203 25.38 19.88 -23.91
N VAL A 204 25.95 21.07 -23.74
CA VAL A 204 27.41 21.26 -23.67
C VAL A 204 27.99 20.68 -22.40
N LEU A 205 27.36 20.98 -21.26
CA LEU A 205 27.86 20.57 -19.93
C LEU A 205 27.81 19.05 -19.78
N PHE A 206 26.74 18.42 -20.22
CA PHE A 206 26.56 16.99 -20.07
C PHE A 206 27.12 16.18 -21.28
N GLY A 207 27.64 16.86 -22.29
CA GLY A 207 28.22 16.22 -23.47
C GLY A 207 27.17 15.53 -24.37
N SER A 208 25.95 16.03 -24.32
CA SER A 208 24.79 15.50 -25.08
C SER A 208 24.41 16.40 -26.27
N VAL A 209 25.37 17.07 -26.89
CA VAL A 209 25.13 17.98 -28.03
C VAL A 209 24.39 17.26 -29.14
N GLY A 210 23.30 17.86 -29.64
CA GLY A 210 22.43 17.30 -30.64
C GLY A 210 21.49 16.17 -30.18
N ARG A 211 21.41 15.92 -28.87
CA ARG A 211 20.50 14.90 -28.26
C ARG A 211 19.55 15.54 -27.27
N LEU A 212 18.36 14.95 -27.22
CA LEU A 212 17.27 15.33 -26.32
C LEU A 212 16.75 14.09 -25.61
N ASP A 213 16.12 14.28 -24.45
CA ASP A 213 15.44 13.17 -23.78
C ASP A 213 14.01 13.03 -24.29
N ARG A 214 13.33 14.16 -24.51
CA ARG A 214 11.98 14.17 -25.09
C ARG A 214 11.66 15.48 -25.80
N ILE A 215 10.60 15.43 -26.60
CA ILE A 215 9.96 16.61 -27.19
C ILE A 215 8.53 16.68 -26.66
N ASP A 216 8.20 17.73 -25.93
CA ASP A 216 6.85 18.03 -25.47
C ASP A 216 6.06 18.72 -26.59
N VAL A 217 4.92 18.14 -26.98
CA VAL A 217 4.14 18.61 -28.13
C VAL A 217 2.80 19.19 -27.65
N VAL A 218 2.56 20.42 -28.02
CA VAL A 218 1.27 21.11 -27.83
C VAL A 218 0.49 21.02 -29.13
N THR A 219 -0.76 20.57 -29.06
CA THR A 219 -1.62 20.41 -30.23
C THR A 219 -2.62 21.55 -30.35
N THR A 220 -2.91 21.98 -31.59
CA THR A 220 -4.03 22.91 -31.90
C THR A 220 -5.34 22.14 -31.75
N GLY A 221 -6.34 22.59 -31.06
CA GLY A 221 -7.57 21.87 -30.78
C GLY A 221 -8.41 21.40 -31.99
N ASP A 222 -7.93 21.55 -33.22
CA ASP A 222 -8.65 21.23 -34.44
C ASP A 222 -8.69 19.72 -34.79
N ARG A 223 -7.79 18.93 -34.23
CA ARG A 223 -7.68 17.47 -34.42
C ARG A 223 -7.55 16.77 -33.07
N THR A 224 -7.96 15.51 -33.06
CA THR A 224 -7.77 14.73 -31.82
C THR A 224 -6.29 14.46 -31.59
N PRO A 225 -5.80 14.44 -30.33
CA PRO A 225 -4.41 14.11 -30.03
C PRO A 225 -3.99 12.75 -30.59
N GLU A 226 -4.92 11.80 -30.70
CA GLU A 226 -4.69 10.47 -31.28
C GLU A 226 -4.35 10.53 -32.77
N ASP A 227 -5.06 11.36 -33.54
CA ASP A 227 -4.81 11.52 -34.97
C ASP A 227 -3.43 12.16 -35.21
N ILE A 228 -3.10 13.14 -34.36
CA ILE A 228 -1.78 13.81 -34.42
C ILE A 228 -0.68 12.83 -34.00
N ALA A 229 -0.90 12.00 -32.98
CA ALA A 229 0.06 10.99 -32.56
C ALA A 229 0.34 9.97 -33.67
N LEU A 230 -0.68 9.53 -34.42
CA LEU A 230 -0.52 8.66 -35.57
C LEU A 230 0.26 9.34 -36.73
N ALA A 231 -0.03 10.62 -36.97
CA ALA A 231 0.71 11.41 -37.98
C ALA A 231 2.18 11.57 -37.57
N ILE A 232 2.47 11.87 -36.32
CA ILE A 232 3.85 11.94 -35.80
C ILE A 232 4.56 10.59 -35.96
N ARG A 233 3.92 9.48 -35.55
CA ARG A 233 4.50 8.12 -35.69
C ARG A 233 4.83 7.76 -37.11
N SER A 234 4.07 8.21 -38.12
CA SER A 234 4.31 7.90 -39.51
C SER A 234 5.59 8.55 -40.10
N VAL A 235 6.06 9.62 -39.49
CA VAL A 235 7.24 10.40 -39.91
C VAL A 235 8.49 10.04 -39.10
N LEU A 236 8.29 9.53 -37.87
CA LEU A 236 9.39 9.23 -36.96
C LEU A 236 10.00 7.84 -37.19
N PRO A 237 11.30 7.67 -36.90
CA PRO A 237 11.91 6.34 -36.80
C PRO A 237 11.15 5.42 -35.87
N SER A 238 11.08 4.12 -36.18
CA SER A 238 10.27 3.13 -35.45
C SER A 238 10.65 2.93 -33.98
N HIS A 239 11.83 3.34 -33.57
CA HIS A 239 12.30 3.24 -32.19
C HIS A 239 11.86 4.41 -31.28
N LEU A 240 11.21 5.45 -31.84
CA LEU A 240 10.68 6.58 -31.08
C LEU A 240 9.22 6.33 -30.74
N ILE A 241 8.87 6.66 -29.51
CA ILE A 241 7.51 6.49 -28.99
C ILE A 241 6.82 7.84 -28.92
N VAL A 242 5.57 7.87 -29.40
CA VAL A 242 4.67 9.00 -29.20
C VAL A 242 3.62 8.58 -28.20
N GLN A 243 3.57 9.27 -27.06
CA GLN A 243 2.65 8.94 -25.98
C GLN A 243 2.05 10.21 -25.38
N ARG A 244 1.02 10.06 -24.53
CA ARG A 244 0.51 11.17 -23.72
C ARG A 244 1.37 11.28 -22.45
N PRO A 245 1.62 12.49 -21.92
CA PRO A 245 2.27 12.64 -20.61
C PRO A 245 1.59 11.84 -19.50
N SER A 246 0.25 11.71 -19.56
CA SER A 246 -0.55 10.89 -18.62
C SER A 246 -0.27 9.38 -18.71
N GLN A 247 0.30 8.88 -19.81
CA GLN A 247 0.66 7.46 -19.93
C GLN A 247 1.91 7.09 -19.13
N ARG A 248 2.78 8.07 -18.84
CA ARG A 248 3.86 7.91 -17.84
C ARG A 248 3.30 7.58 -16.46
N SER A 249 2.16 8.19 -16.12
CA SER A 249 1.48 7.96 -14.84
C SER A 249 0.63 6.68 -14.83
N ALA A 250 0.23 6.14 -15.98
CA ALA A 250 -0.68 5.00 -16.05
C ALA A 250 -0.12 3.72 -15.39
N GLN A 251 1.19 3.52 -15.41
CA GLN A 251 1.83 2.38 -14.75
C GLN A 251 1.87 2.58 -13.23
N VAL A 252 2.21 3.78 -12.79
CA VAL A 252 2.16 4.18 -11.38
C VAL A 252 0.71 4.17 -10.88
N GLU A 253 -0.23 4.67 -11.69
CA GLU A 253 -1.68 4.64 -11.39
C GLU A 253 -2.19 3.21 -11.19
N LYS A 254 -1.81 2.25 -12.03
CA LYS A 254 -2.17 0.83 -11.85
C LYS A 254 -1.60 0.25 -10.56
N MET A 255 -0.36 0.54 -10.26
CA MET A 255 0.30 0.08 -9.03
C MET A 255 -0.33 0.72 -7.79
N VAL A 256 -0.53 2.04 -7.81
CA VAL A 256 -1.23 2.79 -6.76
C VAL A 256 -2.68 2.29 -6.63
N GLY A 257 -3.36 2.01 -7.75
CA GLY A 257 -4.72 1.45 -7.77
C GLY A 257 -4.82 0.07 -7.10
N ALA A 258 -3.88 -0.83 -7.35
CA ALA A 258 -3.83 -2.13 -6.69
C ALA A 258 -3.55 -2.00 -5.18
N PHE A 259 -2.64 -1.11 -4.80
CA PHE A 259 -2.37 -0.78 -3.41
C PHE A 259 -3.58 -0.15 -2.71
N GLN A 260 -4.24 0.82 -3.36
CA GLN A 260 -5.47 1.45 -2.88
C GLN A 260 -6.59 0.44 -2.64
N LEU A 261 -6.78 -0.50 -3.57
CA LEU A 261 -7.81 -1.52 -3.43
C LEU A 261 -7.53 -2.43 -2.23
N ASN A 262 -6.28 -2.82 -2.02
CA ASN A 262 -5.87 -3.62 -0.87
C ASN A 262 -6.17 -2.89 0.45
N LEU A 263 -5.81 -1.61 0.54
CA LEU A 263 -6.10 -0.76 1.70
C LEU A 263 -7.60 -0.50 1.89
N ALA A 264 -8.35 -0.33 0.79
CA ALA A 264 -9.81 -0.14 0.84
C ALA A 264 -10.52 -1.37 1.43
N VAL A 265 -10.12 -2.58 1.02
CA VAL A 265 -10.67 -3.81 1.58
C VAL A 265 -10.37 -3.93 3.06
N LEU A 266 -9.16 -3.61 3.47
CA LEU A 266 -8.78 -3.61 4.88
C LEU A 266 -9.63 -2.61 5.69
N SER A 267 -9.90 -1.44 5.12
CA SER A 267 -10.80 -0.42 5.66
C SER A 267 -12.25 -0.92 5.78
N TRP A 268 -12.75 -1.65 4.77
CA TRP A 268 -14.10 -2.23 4.82
C TRP A 268 -14.25 -3.25 5.93
N VAL A 269 -13.19 -3.99 6.22
CA VAL A 269 -13.18 -4.91 7.35
C VAL A 269 -13.27 -4.16 8.69
N GLY A 270 -12.56 -3.05 8.85
CA GLY A 270 -12.70 -2.18 10.02
C GLY A 270 -14.15 -1.68 10.20
N LEU A 271 -14.78 -1.27 9.10
CA LEU A 271 -16.19 -0.88 9.09
C LEU A 271 -17.14 -2.05 9.43
N LEU A 272 -16.85 -3.26 8.95
CA LEU A 272 -17.63 -4.46 9.25
C LEU A 272 -17.58 -4.77 10.75
N VAL A 273 -16.42 -4.65 11.39
CA VAL A 273 -16.31 -4.81 12.84
C VAL A 273 -17.07 -3.72 13.60
N GLY A 274 -17.01 -2.46 13.13
CA GLY A 274 -17.84 -1.35 13.66
C GLY A 274 -19.34 -1.67 13.54
N MET A 275 -19.77 -2.20 12.41
CA MET A 275 -21.14 -2.66 12.18
C MET A 275 -21.56 -3.78 13.17
N PHE A 276 -20.68 -4.75 13.42
CA PHE A 276 -20.90 -5.80 14.42
C PHE A 276 -21.08 -5.24 15.82
N LEU A 277 -20.30 -4.20 16.19
CA LEU A 277 -20.42 -3.54 17.48
C LEU A 277 -21.80 -2.89 17.64
N VAL A 278 -22.27 -2.20 16.61
CA VAL A 278 -23.60 -1.59 16.57
C VAL A 278 -24.69 -2.68 16.66
N TYR A 279 -24.58 -3.75 15.85
CA TYR A 279 -25.52 -4.87 15.91
C TYR A 279 -25.62 -5.43 17.35
N ASN A 280 -24.49 -5.67 17.99
CA ASN A 280 -24.45 -6.24 19.34
C ASN A 280 -25.09 -5.29 20.38
N THR A 281 -24.75 -4.01 20.31
CA THR A 281 -25.31 -3.00 21.22
C THR A 281 -26.81 -2.82 21.00
N MET A 282 -27.26 -2.79 19.76
CA MET A 282 -28.68 -2.63 19.42
C MET A 282 -29.50 -3.88 19.78
N SER A 283 -28.96 -5.09 19.54
CA SER A 283 -29.58 -6.35 19.93
C SER A 283 -29.88 -6.40 21.44
N PHE A 284 -28.89 -5.98 22.21
CA PHE A 284 -29.06 -5.90 23.66
C PHE A 284 -30.02 -4.79 24.08
N SER A 285 -29.94 -3.60 23.48
CA SER A 285 -30.88 -2.50 23.76
C SER A 285 -32.33 -2.94 23.53
N VAL A 286 -32.58 -3.69 22.46
CA VAL A 286 -33.89 -4.30 22.19
C VAL A 286 -34.27 -5.31 23.23
N ALA A 287 -33.38 -6.21 23.64
CA ALA A 287 -33.64 -7.21 24.67
C ALA A 287 -34.03 -6.58 26.02
N GLN A 288 -33.26 -5.57 26.45
CA GLN A 288 -33.49 -4.86 27.68
C GLN A 288 -34.80 -4.06 27.70
N ARG A 289 -35.16 -3.46 26.56
CA ARG A 289 -36.38 -2.62 26.42
C ARG A 289 -37.60 -3.41 25.97
N ARG A 290 -37.55 -4.76 26.00
CA ARG A 290 -38.68 -5.59 25.55
C ARG A 290 -40.01 -5.28 26.20
N ARG A 291 -40.04 -5.04 27.52
CA ARG A 291 -41.23 -4.64 28.29
C ARG A 291 -41.75 -3.27 27.85
N GLU A 292 -40.85 -2.29 27.66
CA GLU A 292 -41.21 -0.96 27.16
C GLU A 292 -41.76 -1.02 25.72
N ILE A 293 -41.11 -1.82 24.84
CA ILE A 293 -41.60 -2.08 23.47
C ILE A 293 -43.02 -2.69 23.53
N GLY A 294 -43.24 -3.64 24.43
CA GLY A 294 -44.56 -4.25 24.64
C GLY A 294 -45.62 -3.21 25.05
N ILE A 295 -45.27 -2.29 25.98
CA ILE A 295 -46.13 -1.20 26.40
C ILE A 295 -46.43 -0.23 25.22
N TYR A 296 -45.41 0.18 24.49
CA TYR A 296 -45.60 1.07 23.32
C TYR A 296 -46.46 0.42 22.24
N ARG A 297 -46.30 -0.89 22.01
CA ARG A 297 -47.12 -1.67 21.10
C ARG A 297 -48.60 -1.76 21.57
N ALA A 298 -48.80 -1.99 22.87
CA ALA A 298 -50.11 -2.01 23.52
C ALA A 298 -50.83 -0.65 23.42
N LEU A 299 -50.07 0.46 23.49
CA LEU A 299 -50.53 1.83 23.29
C LEU A 299 -50.78 2.22 21.82
N GLY A 300 -50.63 1.24 20.84
CA GLY A 300 -50.95 1.44 19.44
C GLY A 300 -49.75 1.85 18.56
N MET A 301 -48.50 1.76 19.05
CA MET A 301 -47.34 2.02 18.21
C MET A 301 -47.19 0.88 17.18
N THR A 302 -47.11 1.22 15.91
CA THR A 302 -46.96 0.25 14.79
C THR A 302 -45.54 -0.28 14.71
N GLU A 303 -45.37 -1.48 14.13
CA GLU A 303 -44.04 -2.11 13.92
C GLU A 303 -43.05 -1.19 13.26
N ARG A 304 -43.44 -0.50 12.21
CA ARG A 304 -42.60 0.44 11.47
C ARG A 304 -42.14 1.62 12.33
N ARG A 305 -42.94 2.06 13.30
CA ARG A 305 -42.57 3.14 14.19
C ARG A 305 -41.56 2.68 15.25
N VAL A 306 -41.73 1.46 15.79
CA VAL A 306 -40.76 0.86 16.71
C VAL A 306 -39.43 0.69 16.02
N ALA A 307 -39.39 0.04 14.84
CA ALA A 307 -38.17 -0.08 14.05
C ALA A 307 -37.52 1.29 13.76
N GLY A 308 -38.32 2.28 13.39
CA GLY A 308 -37.86 3.64 13.09
C GLY A 308 -37.15 4.34 14.24
N VAL A 309 -37.56 4.12 15.50
CA VAL A 309 -36.87 4.65 16.70
C VAL A 309 -35.45 4.09 16.81
N PHE A 310 -35.29 2.76 16.67
CA PHE A 310 -33.98 2.10 16.76
C PHE A 310 -33.08 2.49 15.58
N PHE A 311 -33.64 2.64 14.38
CA PHE A 311 -32.89 3.14 13.21
C PHE A 311 -32.39 4.57 13.42
N LEU A 312 -33.23 5.46 13.98
CA LEU A 312 -32.83 6.84 14.28
C LEU A 312 -31.76 6.90 15.35
N GLU A 313 -31.87 6.05 16.37
CA GLU A 313 -30.87 5.93 17.47
C GLU A 313 -29.52 5.47 16.88
N ALA A 314 -29.52 4.40 16.07
CA ALA A 314 -28.33 3.91 15.40
C ALA A 314 -27.72 4.94 14.42
N GLY A 315 -28.57 5.61 13.64
CA GLY A 315 -28.14 6.66 12.72
C GLY A 315 -27.50 7.84 13.42
N LEU A 316 -28.01 8.23 14.60
CA LEU A 316 -27.44 9.31 15.41
C LEU A 316 -26.06 8.91 15.97
N PHE A 317 -25.95 7.72 16.54
CA PHE A 317 -24.66 7.22 17.06
C PHE A 317 -23.65 7.03 15.93
N GLY A 318 -24.12 6.55 14.77
CA GLY A 318 -23.31 6.44 13.57
C GLY A 318 -22.80 7.77 13.04
N SER A 319 -23.66 8.80 13.06
CA SER A 319 -23.28 10.16 12.61
C SER A 319 -22.27 10.80 13.57
N ILE A 320 -22.45 10.63 14.88
CA ILE A 320 -21.49 11.12 15.89
C ILE A 320 -20.16 10.37 15.76
N GLY A 321 -20.20 9.04 15.67
CA GLY A 321 -19.02 8.21 15.43
C GLY A 321 -18.32 8.56 14.12
N GLY A 322 -19.10 8.79 13.05
CA GLY A 322 -18.61 9.23 11.76
C GLY A 322 -17.92 10.60 11.80
N LEU A 323 -18.46 11.55 12.56
CA LEU A 323 -17.85 12.86 12.75
C LEU A 323 -16.50 12.75 13.50
N PHE A 324 -16.47 12.06 14.65
CA PHE A 324 -15.23 11.88 15.41
C PHE A 324 -14.19 11.06 14.62
N GLY A 325 -14.63 9.95 14.01
CA GLY A 325 -13.77 9.12 13.18
C GLY A 325 -13.25 9.88 11.95
N GLY A 326 -14.08 10.71 11.33
CA GLY A 326 -13.69 11.55 10.21
C GLY A 326 -12.65 12.60 10.58
N VAL A 327 -12.84 13.32 11.69
CA VAL A 327 -11.89 14.34 12.17
C VAL A 327 -10.53 13.71 12.53
N VAL A 328 -10.53 12.63 13.31
CA VAL A 328 -9.30 11.93 13.69
C VAL A 328 -8.68 11.25 12.46
N GLY A 329 -9.52 10.70 11.56
CA GLY A 329 -9.08 10.09 10.31
C GLY A 329 -8.36 11.08 9.39
N LEU A 330 -8.85 12.30 9.26
CA LEU A 330 -8.16 13.37 8.52
C LEU A 330 -6.84 13.76 9.17
N TRP A 331 -6.75 13.76 10.50
CA TRP A 331 -5.50 14.01 11.20
C TRP A 331 -4.48 12.89 10.98
N VAL A 332 -4.91 11.63 11.02
CA VAL A 332 -4.07 10.46 10.71
C VAL A 332 -3.67 10.46 9.22
N ALA A 333 -4.57 10.83 8.31
CA ALA A 333 -4.30 10.94 6.88
C ALA A 333 -3.08 11.84 6.60
N ARG A 334 -2.93 12.96 7.34
CA ARG A 334 -1.75 13.84 7.21
C ARG A 334 -0.44 13.11 7.45
N SER A 335 -0.38 12.35 8.55
CA SER A 335 0.83 11.59 8.89
C SER A 335 1.10 10.51 7.84
N LEU A 336 0.05 9.90 7.30
CA LEU A 336 0.14 8.91 6.24
C LEU A 336 0.60 9.52 4.92
N VAL A 337 0.08 10.68 4.53
CA VAL A 337 0.52 11.41 3.33
C VAL A 337 2.01 11.73 3.40
N VAL A 338 2.48 12.28 4.52
CA VAL A 338 3.91 12.58 4.70
C VAL A 338 4.77 11.32 4.57
N LEU A 339 4.33 10.21 5.16
CA LEU A 339 5.04 8.94 5.11
C LEU A 339 5.06 8.35 3.68
N VAL A 340 3.91 8.31 3.03
CA VAL A 340 3.74 7.76 1.67
C VAL A 340 4.43 8.65 0.64
N SER A 341 4.30 9.99 0.76
CA SER A 341 4.98 10.93 -0.13
C SER A 341 6.50 10.80 -0.06
N ARG A 342 7.08 10.60 1.14
CA ARG A 342 8.50 10.31 1.26
C ARG A 342 8.89 9.02 0.54
N THR A 343 8.11 7.95 0.70
CA THR A 343 8.37 6.68 0.03
C THR A 343 8.27 6.79 -1.50
N ILE A 344 7.27 7.53 -1.99
CA ILE A 344 7.09 7.75 -3.44
C ILE A 344 8.17 8.71 -3.97
N SER A 345 8.52 9.74 -3.21
CA SER A 345 9.60 10.66 -3.54
C SER A 345 10.95 9.95 -3.64
N ASP A 346 11.20 8.99 -2.74
CA ASP A 346 12.43 8.19 -2.75
C ASP A 346 12.46 7.16 -3.90
N LEU A 347 11.29 6.77 -4.43
CA LEU A 347 11.17 5.69 -5.43
C LEU A 347 10.88 6.16 -6.85
N TYR A 348 10.12 7.27 -7.05
CA TYR A 348 9.51 7.58 -8.35
C TYR A 348 9.64 9.03 -8.79
N VAL A 349 9.23 9.98 -8.02
CA VAL A 349 9.24 11.43 -8.36
C VAL A 349 9.32 12.22 -7.05
N PRO A 350 10.16 13.25 -6.97
CA PRO A 350 10.16 14.14 -5.81
C PRO A 350 8.78 14.76 -5.64
N LEU A 351 7.98 14.15 -4.76
CA LEU A 351 6.66 14.64 -4.40
C LEU A 351 6.78 15.69 -3.30
N GLU A 352 6.13 16.80 -3.48
CA GLU A 352 6.00 17.77 -2.40
C GLU A 352 5.24 17.16 -1.22
N SER A 353 5.92 16.83 -0.15
CA SER A 353 5.30 16.87 1.15
C SER A 353 5.20 18.35 1.54
N SER A 354 4.25 19.07 0.92
CA SER A 354 3.89 20.40 1.41
C SER A 354 3.49 20.22 2.86
N GLY A 355 4.37 20.59 3.78
CA GLY A 355 4.07 20.72 5.20
C GLY A 355 3.02 21.80 5.47
N THR A 356 2.38 22.30 4.44
CA THR A 356 1.22 23.17 4.50
C THR A 356 0.06 22.39 5.08
N PHE A 357 -0.24 22.74 6.30
CA PHE A 357 -1.46 22.44 7.02
C PHE A 357 -2.58 22.12 6.05
N VAL A 358 -3.23 20.95 6.22
CA VAL A 358 -4.52 20.72 5.58
C VAL A 358 -5.34 21.95 5.91
N SER A 359 -5.36 22.91 5.00
CA SER A 359 -6.35 23.95 5.02
C SER A 359 -7.69 23.19 5.07
N PHE A 360 -8.65 23.71 5.81
CA PHE A 360 -10.01 23.22 5.76
C PHE A 360 -10.58 23.56 4.37
N ASP A 361 -10.02 22.91 3.35
CA ASP A 361 -10.47 23.02 1.96
C ASP A 361 -11.79 22.29 1.77
N ALA A 362 -12.50 22.66 0.75
CA ALA A 362 -13.77 22.02 0.35
C ALA A 362 -13.64 20.48 0.32
N GLN A 363 -12.46 19.95 0.01
CA GLN A 363 -12.18 18.52 -0.02
C GLN A 363 -12.15 17.86 1.37
N SER A 364 -11.59 18.53 2.36
CA SER A 364 -11.61 18.04 3.76
C SER A 364 -13.04 17.99 4.29
N LEU A 365 -13.89 18.95 3.90
CA LEU A 365 -15.30 18.95 4.22
C LEU A 365 -16.05 17.82 3.52
N VAL A 366 -15.72 17.52 2.27
CA VAL A 366 -16.30 16.38 1.52
C VAL A 366 -15.91 15.07 2.19
N SER A 367 -14.63 14.87 2.55
CA SER A 367 -14.16 13.66 3.25
C SER A 367 -14.82 13.51 4.62
N LEU A 368 -15.01 14.60 5.35
CA LEU A 368 -15.73 14.60 6.63
C LEU A 368 -17.22 14.23 6.44
N ALA A 369 -17.87 14.79 5.43
CA ALA A 369 -19.25 14.47 5.10
C ALA A 369 -19.39 13.00 4.69
N GLN A 370 -18.47 12.47 3.89
CA GLN A 370 -18.39 11.04 3.54
C GLN A 370 -18.23 10.18 4.80
N GLY A 371 -17.35 10.55 5.74
CA GLY A 371 -17.19 9.86 7.03
C GLY A 371 -18.48 9.81 7.85
N ILE A 372 -19.20 10.93 7.93
CA ILE A 372 -20.49 11.01 8.65
C ILE A 372 -21.53 10.10 7.99
N VAL A 373 -21.65 10.18 6.66
CA VAL A 373 -22.60 9.35 5.88
C VAL A 373 -22.24 7.87 6.03
N LEU A 374 -20.97 7.53 5.92
CA LEU A 374 -20.48 6.16 6.05
C LEU A 374 -20.77 5.59 7.45
N GLY A 375 -20.46 6.36 8.51
CA GLY A 375 -20.75 5.98 9.88
C GLY A 375 -22.25 5.78 10.12
N MET A 376 -23.08 6.66 9.57
CA MET A 376 -24.54 6.55 9.63
C MET A 376 -25.04 5.29 8.91
N VAL A 377 -24.60 5.04 7.68
CA VAL A 377 -25.02 3.88 6.87
C VAL A 377 -24.61 2.57 7.52
N VAL A 378 -23.34 2.46 7.96
CA VAL A 378 -22.81 1.27 8.64
C VAL A 378 -23.57 0.98 9.93
N SER A 379 -23.87 2.02 10.72
CA SER A 379 -24.64 1.86 11.96
C SER A 379 -26.07 1.47 11.71
N MET A 380 -26.72 2.05 10.71
CA MET A 380 -28.09 1.65 10.32
C MET A 380 -28.12 0.21 9.78
N ALA A 381 -27.13 -0.19 8.99
CA ALA A 381 -26.99 -1.58 8.52
C ALA A 381 -26.82 -2.56 9.70
N GLY A 382 -25.97 -2.24 10.67
CA GLY A 382 -25.79 -3.04 11.88
C GLY A 382 -27.07 -3.14 12.75
N ALA A 383 -27.86 -2.07 12.79
CA ALA A 383 -29.11 -2.05 13.54
C ALA A 383 -30.31 -2.73 12.83
N LEU A 384 -30.14 -3.16 11.57
CA LEU A 384 -31.24 -3.69 10.75
C LEU A 384 -31.90 -4.93 11.39
N GLY A 385 -31.11 -5.93 11.73
CA GLY A 385 -31.59 -7.15 12.37
C GLY A 385 -32.30 -6.88 13.72
N PRO A 386 -31.62 -6.25 14.68
CA PRO A 386 -32.22 -5.91 15.99
C PRO A 386 -33.51 -5.08 15.89
N SER A 387 -33.55 -4.11 14.97
CA SER A 387 -34.73 -3.25 14.77
C SER A 387 -35.94 -4.03 14.23
N ILE A 388 -35.72 -5.00 13.34
CA ILE A 388 -36.75 -5.91 12.84
C ILE A 388 -37.23 -6.82 13.98
N ASP A 389 -36.34 -7.38 14.78
CA ASP A 389 -36.69 -8.22 15.92
C ASP A 389 -37.50 -7.43 16.97
N ALA A 390 -37.10 -6.19 17.27
CA ALA A 390 -37.86 -5.27 18.13
C ALA A 390 -39.28 -5.03 17.60
N SER A 391 -39.42 -4.82 16.30
CA SER A 391 -40.70 -4.51 15.67
C SER A 391 -41.68 -5.68 15.68
N ARG A 392 -41.19 -6.91 15.60
CA ARG A 392 -41.97 -8.17 15.57
C ARG A 392 -42.25 -8.73 16.97
N THR A 393 -41.83 -8.07 18.03
CA THR A 393 -42.10 -8.53 19.42
C THR A 393 -43.59 -8.54 19.68
N LEU A 394 -44.16 -9.71 20.01
CA LEU A 394 -45.57 -9.86 20.35
C LEU A 394 -45.83 -9.26 21.72
N THR A 395 -46.84 -8.40 21.86
CA THR A 395 -47.24 -7.73 23.11
C THR A 395 -47.53 -8.70 24.25
N THR A 396 -48.18 -9.82 23.97
CA THR A 396 -48.50 -10.89 24.92
C THR A 396 -47.24 -11.55 25.46
N LYS A 397 -46.23 -11.77 24.59
CA LYS A 397 -44.95 -12.37 24.99
C LYS A 397 -43.98 -11.40 25.66
N ALA A 398 -44.09 -10.10 25.35
CA ALA A 398 -43.27 -9.05 25.97
C ALA A 398 -43.68 -8.74 27.42
N LEU A 399 -44.95 -9.00 27.78
CA LEU A 399 -45.53 -8.72 29.10
C LEU A 399 -45.61 -9.96 29.98
N ALA A 400 -45.37 -11.18 29.43
CA ALA A 400 -45.39 -12.43 30.21
C ALA A 400 -44.01 -12.73 30.83
N PRO A 401 -43.90 -13.00 32.12
CA PRO A 401 -42.67 -13.51 32.73
C PRO A 401 -42.51 -15.00 32.33
N GLY A 402 -41.46 -15.29 31.57
CA GLY A 402 -41.16 -16.71 31.23
C GLY A 402 -39.95 -16.84 30.29
N ASP A 403 -39.08 -17.78 30.59
CA ASP A 403 -37.91 -18.13 29.81
C ASP A 403 -38.27 -18.65 28.44
N TYR A 404 -37.70 -18.03 27.38
CA TYR A 404 -37.78 -18.52 26.02
C TYR A 404 -36.53 -19.32 25.66
N GLU A 405 -36.46 -20.56 26.13
CA GLU A 405 -35.63 -21.60 25.56
C GLU A 405 -36.36 -22.23 24.36
N THR A 406 -36.23 -21.64 23.17
CA THR A 406 -36.74 -22.26 21.95
C THR A 406 -35.59 -22.78 21.11
N SER A 407 -35.51 -24.14 21.03
CA SER A 407 -34.98 -24.96 19.93
C SER A 407 -33.72 -24.45 19.19
N GLU A 408 -32.59 -24.29 19.87
CA GLU A 408 -31.32 -23.95 19.24
C GLU A 408 -30.71 -25.07 18.40
N ALA A 409 -31.10 -26.34 18.67
CA ALA A 409 -30.65 -27.53 17.90
C ALA A 409 -31.03 -27.45 16.40
N LEU A 410 -32.20 -26.90 16.06
CA LEU A 410 -32.64 -26.69 14.67
C LEU A 410 -31.91 -25.54 14.00
N ARG A 411 -31.39 -24.55 14.76
CA ARG A 411 -30.58 -23.43 14.25
C ARG A 411 -29.16 -23.85 13.91
N SER A 412 -28.55 -24.83 14.62
CA SER A 412 -27.17 -25.27 14.35
C SER A 412 -26.99 -25.78 12.94
N ARG A 413 -27.96 -26.55 12.43
CA ARG A 413 -27.94 -27.09 11.07
C ARG A 413 -28.01 -26.01 10.00
N ARG A 414 -28.74 -24.91 10.26
CA ARG A 414 -28.78 -23.74 9.35
C ARG A 414 -27.46 -23.00 9.33
N TYR A 415 -26.78 -22.83 10.46
CA TYR A 415 -25.46 -22.21 10.54
C TYR A 415 -24.41 -23.02 9.77
N ILE A 416 -24.42 -24.35 9.92
CA ILE A 416 -23.50 -25.24 9.18
C ILE A 416 -23.75 -25.14 7.67
N TRP A 417 -25.01 -25.23 7.23
CA TRP A 417 -25.34 -25.15 5.81
C TRP A 417 -25.00 -23.75 5.23
N GLY A 418 -25.26 -22.68 5.97
CA GLY A 418 -24.88 -21.33 5.58
C GLY A 418 -23.37 -21.17 5.46
N SER A 419 -22.61 -21.73 6.42
CA SER A 419 -21.14 -21.72 6.38
C SER A 419 -20.62 -22.51 5.18
N VAL A 420 -21.14 -23.72 4.93
CA VAL A 420 -20.75 -24.54 3.78
C VAL A 420 -21.07 -23.81 2.47
N MET A 421 -22.26 -23.20 2.36
CA MET A 421 -22.63 -22.43 1.17
C MET A 421 -21.69 -21.27 0.92
N LEU A 422 -21.37 -20.46 1.95
CA LEU A 422 -20.42 -19.35 1.81
C LEU A 422 -19.02 -19.84 1.47
N LEU A 423 -18.56 -20.93 2.08
CA LEU A 423 -17.27 -21.51 1.77
C LEU A 423 -17.21 -21.98 0.31
N THR A 424 -18.28 -22.63 -0.18
CA THR A 424 -18.36 -23.07 -1.58
C THR A 424 -18.33 -21.88 -2.54
N ILE A 425 -19.09 -20.82 -2.25
CA ILE A 425 -19.07 -19.59 -3.04
C ILE A 425 -17.67 -18.97 -3.01
N GLY A 426 -17.05 -18.91 -1.83
CA GLY A 426 -15.69 -18.40 -1.69
C GLY A 426 -14.68 -19.18 -2.53
N ILE A 427 -14.73 -20.51 -2.51
CA ILE A 427 -13.87 -21.36 -3.34
C ILE A 427 -14.13 -21.12 -4.83
N LEU A 428 -15.39 -20.99 -5.26
CA LEU A 428 -15.71 -20.66 -6.65
C LEU A 428 -15.14 -19.29 -7.07
N CYS A 429 -15.22 -18.31 -6.19
CA CYS A 429 -14.63 -16.98 -6.44
C CYS A 429 -13.11 -17.02 -6.62
N LEU A 430 -12.37 -17.97 -6.02
CA LEU A 430 -10.92 -18.07 -6.19
C LEU A 430 -10.49 -18.35 -7.64
N PHE A 431 -11.35 -18.96 -8.44
CA PHE A 431 -11.10 -19.25 -9.86
C PHE A 431 -11.51 -18.09 -10.79
N GLY A 432 -12.09 -17.03 -10.23
CA GLY A 432 -12.51 -15.87 -11.01
C GLY A 432 -11.32 -15.10 -11.61
N PRO A 433 -11.40 -14.67 -12.89
CA PRO A 433 -10.34 -13.86 -13.51
C PRO A 433 -10.33 -12.44 -12.93
N PRO A 434 -9.20 -11.73 -13.00
CA PRO A 434 -9.15 -10.32 -12.60
C PRO A 434 -10.05 -9.47 -13.51
N VAL A 435 -10.81 -8.56 -12.92
CA VAL A 435 -11.69 -7.63 -13.66
C VAL A 435 -10.99 -6.29 -13.81
N ARG A 436 -10.69 -5.90 -15.02
CA ARG A 436 -9.89 -4.68 -15.34
C ARG A 436 -8.54 -4.65 -14.60
N GLY A 437 -7.90 -5.80 -14.41
CA GLY A 437 -6.63 -5.91 -13.67
C GLY A 437 -6.78 -5.93 -12.14
N LEU A 438 -8.00 -5.87 -11.61
CA LEU A 438 -8.26 -5.89 -10.17
C LEU A 438 -8.76 -7.26 -9.73
N PRO A 439 -8.25 -7.84 -8.61
CA PRO A 439 -8.62 -9.17 -8.11
C PRO A 439 -9.93 -9.16 -7.30
N ILE A 440 -11.01 -8.65 -7.87
CA ILE A 440 -12.31 -8.47 -7.19
C ILE A 440 -12.83 -9.81 -6.63
N PHE A 441 -12.68 -10.88 -7.38
CA PHE A 441 -13.12 -12.21 -6.94
C PHE A 441 -12.28 -12.75 -5.78
N GLY A 442 -10.98 -12.45 -5.70
CA GLY A 442 -10.12 -12.77 -4.56
C GLY A 442 -10.61 -12.12 -3.27
N TYR A 443 -11.01 -10.84 -3.35
CA TYR A 443 -11.59 -10.13 -2.20
C TYR A 443 -12.98 -10.68 -1.82
N ALA A 444 -13.82 -11.01 -2.80
CA ALA A 444 -15.10 -11.67 -2.54
C ALA A 444 -14.90 -13.01 -1.84
N ALA A 445 -13.93 -13.81 -2.27
CA ALA A 445 -13.55 -15.06 -1.62
C ALA A 445 -13.12 -14.85 -0.16
N THR A 446 -12.35 -13.82 0.13
CA THR A 446 -11.94 -13.43 1.49
C THR A 446 -13.16 -13.13 2.37
N LEU A 447 -14.10 -12.33 1.89
CA LEU A 447 -15.33 -12.00 2.64
C LEU A 447 -16.19 -13.24 2.87
N CYS A 448 -16.34 -14.11 1.88
CA CYS A 448 -17.06 -15.36 2.01
C CYS A 448 -16.41 -16.30 3.02
N LEU A 449 -15.09 -16.41 3.04
CA LEU A 449 -14.32 -17.19 4.00
C LEU A 449 -14.53 -16.70 5.43
N LEU A 450 -14.35 -15.41 5.67
CA LEU A 450 -14.55 -14.81 6.99
C LEU A 450 -16.01 -14.95 7.45
N GLY A 451 -16.97 -14.74 6.55
CA GLY A 451 -18.39 -14.96 6.80
C GLY A 451 -18.73 -16.42 7.14
N ALA A 452 -18.12 -17.38 6.43
CA ALA A 452 -18.30 -18.80 6.70
C ALA A 452 -17.80 -19.19 8.10
N LEU A 453 -16.62 -18.71 8.49
CA LEU A 453 -16.05 -18.93 9.83
C LEU A 453 -16.87 -18.25 10.92
N ALA A 454 -17.41 -17.05 10.65
CA ALA A 454 -18.29 -16.36 11.58
C ALA A 454 -19.59 -17.14 11.83
N LEU A 455 -20.16 -17.76 10.78
CA LEU A 455 -21.32 -18.65 10.91
C LEU A 455 -20.99 -19.97 11.61
N LEU A 456 -19.73 -20.38 11.63
CA LEU A 456 -19.28 -21.58 12.35
C LEU A 456 -19.09 -21.31 13.86
N ALA A 457 -18.86 -20.08 14.27
CA ALA A 457 -18.61 -19.70 15.65
C ALA A 457 -19.71 -20.21 16.64
N PRO A 458 -21.04 -20.06 16.37
CA PRO A 458 -22.06 -20.59 17.28
C PRO A 458 -21.97 -22.10 17.43
N VAL A 459 -21.61 -22.82 16.39
CA VAL A 459 -21.46 -24.28 16.41
C VAL A 459 -20.28 -24.70 17.28
N CYS A 460 -19.14 -24.00 17.16
CA CYS A 460 -17.97 -24.25 18.01
C CYS A 460 -18.24 -23.96 19.48
N ILE A 461 -19.03 -22.91 19.78
CA ILE A 461 -19.45 -22.59 21.15
C ILE A 461 -20.36 -23.68 21.73
N MET A 462 -21.32 -24.17 20.95
CA MET A 462 -22.21 -25.27 21.38
C MET A 462 -21.43 -26.59 21.63
N ALA A 463 -20.36 -26.81 20.88
CA ALA A 463 -19.50 -27.99 21.07
C ALA A 463 -18.73 -28.01 22.40
N LEU A 464 -18.59 -26.84 23.06
CA LEU A 464 -18.02 -26.73 24.42
C LEU A 464 -18.99 -27.20 25.50
N GLY A 465 -20.30 -27.22 25.20
CA GLY A 465 -21.32 -27.67 26.16
C GLY A 465 -21.12 -29.11 26.56
N PRO A 466 -21.82 -29.57 27.61
CA PRO A 466 -21.57 -30.89 28.21
C PRO A 466 -21.81 -31.99 27.18
N THR A 467 -20.75 -32.63 26.71
CA THR A 467 -20.86 -33.99 26.18
C THR A 467 -21.34 -34.83 27.33
N ASN A 468 -22.48 -35.49 27.14
CA ASN A 468 -23.23 -36.34 28.08
C ASN A 468 -22.41 -37.57 28.57
N ARG A 469 -21.18 -37.35 29.03
CA ARG A 469 -20.34 -38.37 29.64
C ARG A 469 -20.21 -38.04 31.11
N PRO A 470 -20.88 -38.83 31.99
CA PRO A 470 -20.60 -38.78 33.42
C PRO A 470 -19.19 -39.36 33.64
N THR A 471 -18.18 -38.53 33.53
CA THR A 471 -16.83 -38.93 34.01
C THR A 471 -16.84 -38.98 35.52
N ARG A 472 -16.89 -40.19 36.03
CA ARG A 472 -16.91 -40.59 37.44
C ARG A 472 -15.62 -40.25 38.20
N THR A 473 -14.75 -39.45 37.70
CA THR A 473 -13.47 -39.11 38.34
C THR A 473 -13.29 -37.60 38.45
N ALA A 474 -14.07 -36.97 39.31
CA ALA A 474 -13.80 -35.64 39.77
C ALA A 474 -13.57 -35.62 41.27
N GLY A 475 -12.33 -35.59 41.68
CA GLY A 475 -11.95 -35.24 43.01
C GLY A 475 -12.40 -33.80 43.38
N PRO A 476 -12.42 -33.43 44.68
CA PRO A 476 -13.04 -32.21 45.18
C PRO A 476 -12.21 -30.95 44.93
N ALA A 477 -11.73 -30.74 43.68
CA ALA A 477 -11.07 -29.50 43.32
C ALA A 477 -12.12 -28.47 42.88
N LEU A 478 -12.46 -27.53 43.73
CA LEU A 478 -13.37 -26.39 43.50
C LEU A 478 -13.07 -25.66 42.17
N SER A 479 -11.81 -25.62 41.76
CA SER A 479 -11.38 -24.99 40.48
C SER A 479 -11.86 -25.74 39.24
N GLY A 480 -12.05 -27.05 39.29
CA GLY A 480 -12.57 -27.85 38.15
C GLY A 480 -14.06 -27.59 37.88
N ASN A 481 -14.84 -27.36 38.97
CA ASN A 481 -16.26 -27.08 38.86
C ASN A 481 -16.55 -25.69 38.28
N LEU A 482 -15.76 -24.67 38.66
CA LEU A 482 -15.88 -23.33 38.12
C LEU A 482 -15.59 -23.26 36.60
N ARG A 483 -14.58 -23.99 36.11
CA ARG A 483 -14.26 -24.08 34.68
C ARG A 483 -15.38 -24.74 33.87
N ARG A 484 -15.95 -25.85 34.39
CA ARG A 484 -17.10 -26.49 33.76
C ARG A 484 -18.30 -25.56 33.69
N MET A 485 -18.61 -24.91 34.81
CA MET A 485 -19.69 -23.95 34.89
C MET A 485 -19.51 -22.78 33.92
N ALA A 486 -18.30 -22.27 33.74
CA ALA A 486 -17.98 -21.24 32.75
C ALA A 486 -18.21 -21.73 31.31
N ALA A 487 -17.79 -22.97 30.99
CA ALA A 487 -18.02 -23.57 29.68
C ALA A 487 -19.51 -23.79 29.39
N ASP A 488 -20.27 -24.31 30.38
CA ASP A 488 -21.72 -24.50 30.27
C ASP A 488 -22.45 -23.16 30.07
N HIS A 489 -22.04 -22.14 30.80
CA HIS A 489 -22.59 -20.78 30.64
C HIS A 489 -22.30 -20.20 29.25
N ALA A 490 -21.07 -20.37 28.74
CA ALA A 490 -20.73 -19.94 27.38
C ALA A 490 -21.61 -20.64 26.33
N ALA A 491 -21.90 -21.93 26.51
CA ALA A 491 -22.68 -22.73 25.58
C ALA A 491 -24.21 -22.48 25.65
N ARG A 492 -24.75 -21.91 26.74
CA ARG A 492 -26.21 -21.64 26.89
C ARG A 492 -26.71 -20.54 25.94
N HIS A 493 -25.88 -19.56 25.57
CA HIS A 493 -26.25 -18.48 24.70
C HIS A 493 -25.33 -18.38 23.47
N PRO A 494 -25.31 -19.40 22.60
CA PRO A 494 -24.35 -19.52 21.52
C PRO A 494 -24.48 -18.41 20.48
N GLY A 495 -25.70 -17.97 20.17
CA GLY A 495 -25.92 -16.90 19.18
C GLY A 495 -25.31 -15.56 19.58
N ARG A 496 -25.40 -15.21 20.84
CA ARG A 496 -24.83 -13.95 21.38
C ARG A 496 -23.30 -14.03 21.48
N ASN A 497 -22.82 -15.10 22.07
CA ASN A 497 -21.38 -15.29 22.25
C ASN A 497 -20.64 -15.47 20.92
N ALA A 498 -21.32 -16.00 19.89
CA ALA A 498 -20.79 -16.10 18.54
C ALA A 498 -20.42 -14.74 17.93
N VAL A 499 -21.17 -13.69 18.21
CA VAL A 499 -20.84 -12.35 17.72
C VAL A 499 -19.48 -11.88 18.25
N THR A 500 -19.22 -12.10 19.54
CA THR A 500 -17.92 -11.80 20.15
C THR A 500 -16.79 -12.61 19.57
N VAL A 501 -17.00 -13.92 19.49
CA VAL A 501 -16.02 -14.85 18.91
C VAL A 501 -15.74 -14.48 17.46
N SER A 502 -16.76 -14.13 16.66
CA SER A 502 -16.62 -13.72 15.28
C SER A 502 -15.84 -12.41 15.13
N ALA A 503 -16.12 -11.40 16.00
CA ALA A 503 -15.38 -10.15 15.97
C ALA A 503 -13.89 -10.34 16.28
N LEU A 504 -13.59 -11.14 17.32
CA LEU A 504 -12.21 -11.48 17.67
C LEU A 504 -11.54 -12.30 16.55
N MET A 505 -12.24 -13.30 16.01
CA MET A 505 -11.76 -14.15 14.93
C MET A 505 -11.41 -13.32 13.70
N VAL A 506 -12.30 -12.42 13.26
CA VAL A 506 -12.06 -11.56 12.09
C VAL A 506 -10.84 -10.66 12.31
N GLY A 507 -10.77 -9.97 13.46
CA GLY A 507 -9.62 -9.12 13.78
C GLY A 507 -8.30 -9.91 13.78
N LEU A 508 -8.31 -11.07 14.41
CA LEU A 508 -7.13 -11.93 14.49
C LEU A 508 -6.77 -12.56 13.14
N ALA A 509 -7.76 -12.97 12.34
CA ALA A 509 -7.53 -13.53 11.00
C ALA A 509 -6.88 -12.51 10.08
N ILE A 510 -7.30 -11.25 10.14
CA ILE A 510 -6.69 -10.18 9.35
C ILE A 510 -5.27 -9.92 9.81
N MET A 511 -5.07 -9.78 11.13
CA MET A 511 -3.74 -9.58 11.69
C MET A 511 -2.78 -10.69 11.22
N ILE A 512 -3.15 -11.96 11.42
CA ILE A 512 -2.33 -13.11 11.01
C ILE A 512 -2.13 -13.14 9.50
N GLY A 513 -3.19 -12.94 8.72
CA GLY A 513 -3.15 -12.99 7.26
C GLY A 513 -2.21 -11.94 6.68
N VAL A 514 -2.30 -10.71 7.18
CA VAL A 514 -1.49 -9.59 6.72
C VAL A 514 -0.04 -9.74 7.19
N VAL A 515 0.21 -10.10 8.45
CA VAL A 515 1.57 -10.31 8.97
C VAL A 515 2.30 -11.42 8.20
N ILE A 516 1.60 -12.54 7.93
CA ILE A 516 2.17 -13.63 7.12
C ILE A 516 2.47 -13.15 5.71
N MET A 517 1.58 -12.38 5.08
CA MET A 517 1.80 -11.83 3.75
C MET A 517 3.03 -10.91 3.71
N VAL A 518 3.09 -9.92 4.61
CA VAL A 518 4.21 -8.96 4.67
C VAL A 518 5.53 -9.68 4.92
N ARG A 519 5.55 -10.60 5.86
CA ARG A 519 6.76 -11.36 6.20
C ARG A 519 7.19 -12.31 5.09
N SER A 520 6.24 -13.01 4.46
CA SER A 520 6.50 -13.87 3.30
C SER A 520 7.08 -13.07 2.14
N PHE A 521 6.55 -11.88 1.89
CA PHE A 521 7.05 -10.99 0.86
C PHE A 521 8.48 -10.53 1.18
N ARG A 522 8.71 -10.05 2.42
CA ARG A 522 10.05 -9.63 2.87
C ARG A 522 11.06 -10.76 2.73
N GLU A 523 10.75 -11.96 3.25
CA GLU A 523 11.65 -13.11 3.17
C GLU A 523 11.90 -13.56 1.73
N THR A 524 10.88 -13.44 0.86
CA THR A 524 11.03 -13.73 -0.58
C THR A 524 11.98 -12.74 -1.25
N VAL A 525 11.83 -11.44 -0.96
CA VAL A 525 12.70 -10.38 -1.52
C VAL A 525 14.12 -10.51 -0.95
N GLU A 526 14.26 -10.76 0.34
CA GLU A 526 15.57 -10.97 0.97
C GLU A 526 16.30 -12.17 0.37
N ALA A 527 15.62 -13.29 0.18
CA ALA A 527 16.17 -14.47 -0.49
C ALA A 527 16.55 -14.15 -1.94
N TRP A 528 15.67 -13.45 -2.67
CA TRP A 528 15.95 -13.04 -4.06
C TRP A 528 17.15 -12.09 -4.16
N VAL A 529 17.23 -11.06 -3.31
CA VAL A 529 18.38 -10.14 -3.29
C VAL A 529 19.67 -10.88 -2.97
N ASN A 530 19.62 -11.79 -1.98
CA ASN A 530 20.77 -12.59 -1.57
C ASN A 530 21.28 -13.52 -2.67
N GLU A 531 20.38 -14.04 -3.51
CA GLU A 531 20.73 -14.94 -4.61
C GLU A 531 21.08 -14.20 -5.91
N THR A 532 20.52 -13.01 -6.15
CA THR A 532 20.67 -12.28 -7.43
C THR A 532 21.83 -11.27 -7.37
N VAL A 533 21.97 -10.55 -6.24
CA VAL A 533 23.03 -9.55 -6.06
C VAL A 533 24.24 -10.22 -5.43
N MET A 534 25.11 -10.81 -6.27
CA MET A 534 26.27 -11.57 -5.81
C MET A 534 27.62 -10.83 -5.95
N ALA A 535 27.66 -9.73 -6.72
CA ALA A 535 28.85 -8.91 -6.83
C ALA A 535 29.22 -8.28 -5.48
N ASP A 536 30.50 -8.22 -5.15
CA ASP A 536 31.00 -7.66 -3.88
C ASP A 536 30.95 -6.14 -3.84
N LEU A 537 31.31 -5.51 -4.96
CA LEU A 537 31.27 -4.06 -5.17
C LEU A 537 30.51 -3.74 -6.45
N ILE A 538 29.79 -2.64 -6.41
CA ILE A 538 29.06 -2.10 -7.55
C ILE A 538 29.58 -0.69 -7.81
N VAL A 539 30.07 -0.46 -9.02
CA VAL A 539 30.48 0.86 -9.50
C VAL A 539 29.39 1.39 -10.41
N ALA A 540 28.77 2.47 -9.99
CA ALA A 540 27.61 3.05 -10.65
C ALA A 540 27.76 4.57 -10.80
N PRO A 541 26.99 5.23 -11.67
CA PRO A 541 26.93 6.69 -11.72
C PRO A 541 26.61 7.32 -10.36
N PRO A 542 27.02 8.58 -10.11
CA PRO A 542 26.92 9.20 -8.78
C PRO A 542 25.53 9.17 -8.15
N ALA A 543 24.46 9.28 -8.93
CA ALA A 543 23.09 9.35 -8.44
C ALA A 543 22.30 8.02 -8.56
N TRP A 544 22.95 6.94 -8.96
CA TRP A 544 22.29 5.67 -9.31
C TRP A 544 21.38 5.07 -8.22
N LEU A 545 21.70 5.23 -6.96
CA LEU A 545 20.85 4.74 -5.85
C LEU A 545 19.58 5.55 -5.65
N HIS A 546 19.57 6.81 -6.08
CA HIS A 546 18.48 7.76 -5.83
C HIS A 546 17.68 8.08 -7.09
N GLU A 547 18.14 7.64 -8.26
CA GLU A 547 17.63 8.07 -9.55
C GLU A 547 17.19 6.91 -10.44
N LYS A 548 15.97 6.45 -10.28
CA LYS A 548 15.36 5.55 -11.26
C LYS A 548 14.71 6.25 -12.46
N GLN A 549 14.62 7.58 -12.48
CA GLN A 549 13.78 8.30 -13.46
C GLN A 549 14.42 9.51 -14.15
N VAL A 550 15.69 9.76 -14.02
CA VAL A 550 16.32 10.94 -14.64
C VAL A 550 17.09 10.56 -15.90
N GLY A 551 17.14 11.52 -16.80
CA GLY A 551 17.68 11.46 -18.17
C GLY A 551 18.87 10.56 -18.41
N GLN A 552 18.92 10.03 -19.61
CA GLN A 552 19.71 8.83 -19.93
C GLN A 552 21.20 9.09 -20.14
N ALA A 553 21.59 10.33 -20.39
CA ALA A 553 23.01 10.66 -20.63
C ALA A 553 23.85 10.51 -19.35
N SER A 554 23.28 10.83 -18.19
CA SER A 554 23.96 10.70 -16.88
C SER A 554 24.04 9.27 -16.36
N ARG A 555 23.39 8.31 -17.00
CA ARG A 555 23.30 6.91 -16.51
C ARG A 555 24.37 5.98 -17.03
N SER A 556 25.30 6.46 -17.84
CA SER A 556 26.33 5.61 -18.40
C SER A 556 27.71 5.92 -17.87
N LEU A 557 28.48 4.88 -17.61
CA LEU A 557 29.90 4.93 -17.27
C LEU A 557 30.76 4.69 -18.53
N PRO A 558 31.95 5.28 -18.63
CA PRO A 558 32.87 5.05 -19.74
C PRO A 558 33.31 3.59 -19.82
N ALA A 559 33.20 2.98 -21.01
CA ALA A 559 33.71 1.62 -21.25
C ALA A 559 35.23 1.53 -21.01
N ALA A 560 35.97 2.65 -21.15
CA ALA A 560 37.40 2.74 -20.87
C ALA A 560 37.76 2.42 -19.41
N TRP A 561 36.80 2.45 -18.49
CA TRP A 561 37.05 2.04 -17.10
C TRP A 561 37.17 0.53 -16.91
N LEU A 562 36.68 -0.28 -17.83
CA LEU A 562 36.72 -1.74 -17.74
C LEU A 562 38.15 -2.28 -17.54
N PRO A 563 39.14 -1.95 -18.39
CA PRO A 563 40.50 -2.43 -18.18
C PRO A 563 41.15 -1.87 -16.89
N VAL A 564 40.81 -0.67 -16.47
CA VAL A 564 41.32 -0.08 -15.20
C VAL A 564 40.77 -0.88 -14.00
N LEU A 565 39.51 -1.23 -14.04
CA LEU A 565 38.86 -2.04 -12.98
C LEU A 565 39.41 -3.46 -12.95
N GLN A 566 39.55 -4.10 -14.11
CA GLN A 566 40.15 -5.45 -14.21
C GLN A 566 41.61 -5.51 -13.76
N GLY A 567 42.36 -4.43 -13.95
CA GLY A 567 43.78 -4.34 -13.49
C GLY A 567 43.90 -3.93 -12.03
N THR A 568 42.81 -3.72 -11.27
CA THR A 568 42.91 -3.32 -9.87
C THR A 568 43.15 -4.52 -8.98
N GLU A 569 44.16 -4.42 -8.10
CA GLU A 569 44.52 -5.48 -7.15
C GLU A 569 43.34 -5.87 -6.24
N GLY A 570 43.11 -7.18 -6.11
CA GLY A 570 41.98 -7.73 -5.36
C GLY A 570 40.68 -7.86 -6.15
N VAL A 571 40.61 -7.42 -7.41
CA VAL A 571 39.49 -7.64 -8.31
C VAL A 571 39.74 -8.89 -9.13
N ALA A 572 38.89 -9.91 -9.00
CA ALA A 572 38.97 -11.14 -9.73
C ALA A 572 38.35 -11.08 -11.13
N GLU A 573 37.13 -10.58 -11.20
CA GLU A 573 36.37 -10.46 -12.46
C GLU A 573 35.45 -9.23 -12.41
N VAL A 574 35.15 -8.65 -13.57
CA VAL A 574 34.27 -7.49 -13.72
C VAL A 574 33.18 -7.81 -14.73
N ASP A 575 31.92 -7.78 -14.30
CA ASP A 575 30.77 -7.91 -15.18
C ASP A 575 30.22 -6.52 -15.56
N THR A 576 29.81 -6.38 -16.79
CA THR A 576 29.25 -5.16 -17.35
C THR A 576 27.74 -5.27 -17.47
N TYR A 577 27.03 -4.30 -16.91
CA TYR A 577 25.58 -4.26 -16.90
C TYR A 577 25.09 -3.02 -17.68
N ARG A 578 24.25 -3.24 -18.66
CA ARG A 578 23.57 -2.18 -19.40
C ARG A 578 22.07 -2.35 -19.28
N ASP A 579 21.37 -1.38 -18.75
CA ASP A 579 19.92 -1.36 -18.60
C ASP A 579 19.34 -0.35 -19.60
N VAL A 580 18.40 -0.80 -20.41
CA VAL A 580 17.73 0.02 -21.44
C VAL A 580 16.24 -0.29 -21.47
N GLN A 581 15.44 0.69 -21.88
CA GLN A 581 14.02 0.48 -22.15
C GLN A 581 13.85 0.13 -23.63
N VAL A 582 13.07 -0.90 -23.92
CA VAL A 582 12.78 -1.35 -25.27
C VAL A 582 11.29 -1.64 -25.44
N GLU A 583 10.81 -1.61 -26.67
CA GLU A 583 9.47 -2.11 -26.98
C GLU A 583 9.53 -3.59 -27.33
N ALA A 584 8.74 -4.42 -26.66
CA ALA A 584 8.59 -5.84 -26.93
C ALA A 584 7.10 -6.18 -27.05
N ASP A 585 6.70 -6.75 -28.20
CA ASP A 585 5.31 -7.08 -28.53
C ASP A 585 4.31 -5.95 -28.17
N GLY A 586 4.68 -4.68 -28.46
CA GLY A 586 3.85 -3.49 -28.23
C GLY A 586 3.83 -2.99 -26.79
N GLN A 587 4.72 -3.47 -25.92
CA GLN A 587 4.87 -3.01 -24.55
C GLN A 587 6.30 -2.54 -24.26
N THR A 588 6.41 -1.42 -23.52
CA THR A 588 7.72 -0.96 -23.05
C THR A 588 8.18 -1.80 -21.87
N VAL A 589 9.38 -2.38 -21.96
CA VAL A 589 9.98 -3.28 -20.99
C VAL A 589 11.45 -2.95 -20.77
N ALA A 590 11.96 -3.23 -19.58
CA ALA A 590 13.40 -3.11 -19.30
C ALA A 590 14.17 -4.26 -19.94
N LEU A 591 15.19 -3.95 -20.73
CA LEU A 591 16.15 -4.91 -21.27
C LEU A 591 17.50 -4.72 -20.61
N VAL A 592 17.99 -5.77 -19.98
CA VAL A 592 19.31 -5.82 -19.36
C VAL A 592 20.25 -6.61 -20.27
N SER A 593 21.35 -5.98 -20.64
CA SER A 593 22.42 -6.63 -21.33
C SER A 593 23.61 -6.86 -20.40
N ARG A 594 24.11 -8.07 -20.34
CA ARG A 594 25.28 -8.47 -19.53
C ARG A 594 25.99 -9.69 -20.09
N ASP A 595 27.19 -10.00 -19.59
CA ASP A 595 27.89 -11.25 -19.91
C ASP A 595 27.21 -12.42 -19.19
N LEU A 596 26.37 -13.17 -19.91
CA LEU A 596 25.65 -14.32 -19.36
C LEU A 596 26.58 -15.49 -18.98
N ARG A 597 27.73 -15.63 -19.68
CA ARG A 597 28.71 -16.66 -19.37
C ARG A 597 29.44 -16.39 -18.06
N LEU A 598 29.85 -15.15 -17.86
CA LEU A 598 30.42 -14.70 -16.58
C LEU A 598 29.39 -14.84 -15.47
N HIS A 599 28.16 -14.41 -15.73
CA HIS A 599 27.08 -14.49 -14.75
C HIS A 599 26.72 -15.96 -14.40
N ALA A 600 26.82 -16.89 -15.35
CA ALA A 600 26.66 -18.32 -15.10
C ALA A 600 27.73 -18.90 -14.16
N ARG A 601 28.90 -18.26 -14.06
CA ARG A 601 29.97 -18.68 -13.12
C ARG A 601 29.88 -18.00 -11.77
N ARG A 602 29.58 -16.70 -11.75
CA ARG A 602 29.68 -15.85 -10.53
C ARG A 602 28.35 -15.37 -9.97
N GLY A 603 27.31 -15.31 -10.79
CA GLY A 603 25.98 -14.85 -10.41
C GLY A 603 24.96 -15.97 -10.34
N ARG A 604 23.71 -15.62 -10.12
CA ARG A 604 22.57 -16.53 -10.10
C ARG A 604 21.27 -15.81 -10.45
N TYR A 605 20.39 -16.46 -11.22
CA TYR A 605 19.00 -16.10 -11.35
C TYR A 605 18.13 -17.17 -10.68
N VAL A 606 17.09 -16.73 -10.00
CA VAL A 606 16.08 -17.64 -9.43
C VAL A 606 15.07 -17.95 -10.53
N MET A 607 15.18 -19.14 -11.12
CA MET A 607 14.34 -19.54 -12.25
C MET A 607 12.98 -20.06 -11.78
N VAL A 608 11.96 -19.86 -12.63
CA VAL A 608 10.63 -20.47 -12.45
C VAL A 608 10.72 -21.96 -12.76
N GLU A 609 11.43 -22.32 -13.84
CA GLU A 609 11.65 -23.70 -14.28
C GLU A 609 13.07 -23.85 -14.84
N GLY A 610 13.66 -25.02 -14.62
CA GLY A 610 14.98 -25.39 -15.16
C GLY A 610 16.18 -24.94 -14.31
N ASP A 611 17.34 -25.42 -14.68
CA ASP A 611 18.62 -25.04 -14.07
C ASP A 611 19.14 -23.73 -14.69
N TRP A 612 19.37 -22.73 -13.84
CA TRP A 612 19.78 -21.39 -14.24
C TRP A 612 21.10 -21.37 -15.05
N ARG A 613 22.08 -22.21 -14.75
CA ARG A 613 23.35 -22.28 -15.48
C ARG A 613 23.14 -22.73 -16.91
N THR A 614 22.39 -23.79 -17.08
CA THR A 614 22.07 -24.36 -18.41
C THR A 614 21.30 -23.36 -19.26
N VAL A 615 20.32 -22.65 -18.65
CA VAL A 615 19.51 -21.64 -19.35
C VAL A 615 20.36 -20.43 -19.75
N LEU A 616 21.23 -19.92 -18.87
CA LEU A 616 22.12 -18.80 -19.18
C LEU A 616 23.12 -19.14 -20.30
N MET A 617 23.71 -20.32 -20.26
CA MET A 617 24.64 -20.75 -21.29
C MET A 617 23.95 -20.89 -22.64
N ARG A 618 22.74 -21.44 -22.66
CA ARG A 618 21.93 -21.56 -23.89
C ARG A 618 21.58 -20.18 -24.44
N ALA A 619 21.11 -19.26 -23.60
CA ALA A 619 20.83 -17.89 -24.04
C ALA A 619 22.06 -17.16 -24.57
N ALA A 620 23.25 -17.41 -24.00
CA ALA A 620 24.51 -16.88 -24.48
C ALA A 620 24.94 -17.45 -25.82
N GLU A 621 24.50 -18.65 -26.21
CA GLU A 621 24.80 -19.31 -27.46
C GLU A 621 23.79 -18.97 -28.58
N THR A 622 22.49 -19.00 -28.23
CA THR A 622 21.39 -18.81 -29.17
C THR A 622 21.10 -17.35 -29.48
N GLY A 623 21.50 -16.43 -28.59
CA GLY A 623 21.07 -15.03 -28.63
C GLY A 623 19.63 -14.84 -28.14
N GLY A 624 19.06 -15.84 -27.48
CA GLY A 624 17.77 -15.76 -26.88
C GLY A 624 17.76 -14.89 -25.60
N VAL A 625 16.59 -14.66 -25.05
CA VAL A 625 16.39 -13.82 -23.88
C VAL A 625 15.84 -14.63 -22.70
N LEU A 626 16.20 -14.19 -21.49
CA LEU A 626 15.48 -14.57 -20.28
C LEU A 626 14.41 -13.51 -20.03
N VAL A 627 13.24 -13.95 -19.55
CA VAL A 627 12.09 -13.08 -19.32
C VAL A 627 11.67 -13.19 -17.87
N SER A 628 11.35 -12.07 -17.22
CA SER A 628 10.80 -12.10 -15.85
C SER A 628 9.40 -12.71 -15.82
N GLU A 629 9.02 -13.32 -14.69
CA GLU A 629 7.70 -13.93 -14.50
C GLU A 629 6.56 -12.93 -14.79
N VAL A 630 6.71 -11.68 -14.36
CA VAL A 630 5.73 -10.60 -14.58
C VAL A 630 5.50 -10.38 -16.08
N LEU A 631 6.58 -10.27 -16.85
CA LEU A 631 6.50 -10.06 -18.29
C LEU A 631 5.94 -11.30 -18.99
N ALA A 632 6.38 -12.48 -18.60
CA ALA A 632 5.87 -13.73 -19.14
C ALA A 632 4.36 -13.89 -18.94
N ASN A 633 3.85 -13.57 -17.73
CA ASN A 633 2.43 -13.61 -17.44
C ASN A 633 1.64 -12.55 -18.23
N ARG A 634 2.21 -11.37 -18.44
CA ARG A 634 1.56 -10.24 -19.14
C ARG A 634 1.43 -10.48 -20.64
N LEU A 635 2.47 -11.00 -21.26
CA LEU A 635 2.54 -11.27 -22.69
C LEU A 635 2.12 -12.71 -23.05
N GLY A 636 1.85 -13.57 -22.06
CA GLY A 636 1.52 -14.98 -22.28
C GLY A 636 2.70 -15.81 -22.81
N LEU A 637 3.94 -15.39 -22.52
CA LEU A 637 5.16 -16.05 -22.97
C LEU A 637 5.43 -17.32 -22.16
N ARG A 638 6.05 -18.30 -22.84
CA ARG A 638 6.52 -19.56 -22.22
C ARG A 638 7.94 -19.85 -22.66
N THR A 639 8.66 -20.64 -21.89
CA THR A 639 9.97 -21.14 -22.30
C THR A 639 9.89 -21.83 -23.65
N GLY A 640 10.78 -21.47 -24.57
CA GLY A 640 10.76 -21.91 -25.98
C GLY A 640 9.86 -21.10 -26.90
N GLY A 641 9.07 -20.13 -26.36
CA GLY A 641 8.30 -19.18 -27.16
C GLY A 641 9.19 -18.13 -27.85
N LEU A 642 8.58 -17.30 -28.67
CA LEU A 642 9.26 -16.21 -29.38
C LEU A 642 8.73 -14.87 -28.89
N VAL A 643 9.60 -13.85 -28.81
CA VAL A 643 9.25 -12.46 -28.51
C VAL A 643 9.90 -11.54 -29.55
N THR A 644 9.16 -10.53 -29.99
CA THR A 644 9.66 -9.56 -30.99
C THR A 644 10.05 -8.26 -30.28
N ILE A 645 11.32 -7.88 -30.37
CA ILE A 645 11.89 -6.69 -29.76
C ILE A 645 12.17 -5.67 -30.85
N ILE A 646 11.76 -4.43 -30.67
CA ILE A 646 12.06 -3.33 -31.56
C ILE A 646 13.47 -2.82 -31.26
N THR A 647 14.34 -2.87 -32.24
CA THR A 647 15.73 -2.42 -32.16
C THR A 647 16.01 -1.29 -33.15
N PRO A 648 17.09 -0.52 -32.99
CA PRO A 648 17.50 0.47 -34.01
C PRO A 648 17.74 -0.10 -35.43
N LYS A 649 18.07 -1.39 -35.49
CA LYS A 649 18.24 -2.12 -36.77
C LYS A 649 16.95 -2.82 -37.26
N GLY A 650 15.81 -2.47 -36.70
CA GLY A 650 14.48 -3.03 -36.98
C GLY A 650 14.03 -4.10 -35.99
N PRO A 651 12.81 -4.63 -36.15
CA PRO A 651 12.26 -5.66 -35.26
C PRO A 651 13.08 -6.95 -35.34
N GLN A 652 13.42 -7.49 -34.15
CA GLN A 652 14.14 -8.75 -34.00
C GLN A 652 13.31 -9.74 -33.21
N THR A 653 13.10 -10.94 -33.73
CA THR A 653 12.38 -12.01 -33.06
C THR A 653 13.40 -12.98 -32.47
N VAL A 654 13.36 -13.12 -31.13
CA VAL A 654 14.31 -13.93 -30.38
C VAL A 654 13.59 -14.99 -29.52
N PRO A 655 14.20 -16.16 -29.25
CA PRO A 655 13.60 -17.18 -28.43
C PRO A 655 13.67 -16.80 -26.92
N VAL A 656 12.65 -17.18 -26.17
CA VAL A 656 12.61 -17.11 -24.71
C VAL A 656 13.25 -18.39 -24.16
N GLU A 657 14.46 -18.29 -23.64
CA GLU A 657 15.22 -19.45 -23.14
C GLU A 657 14.84 -19.85 -21.71
N GLY A 658 14.29 -18.93 -20.95
CA GLY A 658 13.84 -19.22 -19.58
C GLY A 658 13.09 -18.05 -18.93
N ILE A 659 12.37 -18.39 -17.87
CA ILE A 659 11.59 -17.43 -17.07
C ILE A 659 12.21 -17.38 -15.67
N PHE A 660 12.46 -16.16 -15.15
CA PHE A 660 13.06 -15.94 -13.83
C PHE A 660 12.21 -15.01 -12.95
N TYR A 661 12.37 -15.13 -11.64
CA TYR A 661 11.72 -14.23 -10.69
C TYR A 661 12.45 -12.90 -10.60
N ASP A 662 11.72 -11.81 -10.76
CA ASP A 662 12.21 -10.44 -10.57
C ASP A 662 11.21 -9.62 -9.76
N TYR A 663 11.70 -9.01 -8.68
CA TYR A 663 10.89 -8.20 -7.77
C TYR A 663 11.29 -6.71 -7.81
N ALA A 664 12.20 -6.34 -8.71
CA ALA A 664 12.68 -4.97 -8.84
C ALA A 664 11.93 -4.16 -9.90
N THR A 665 11.27 -4.81 -10.86
CA THR A 665 10.62 -4.13 -11.99
C THR A 665 9.14 -4.48 -12.10
N ASP A 666 8.30 -3.44 -12.12
CA ASP A 666 6.83 -3.60 -12.27
C ASP A 666 6.41 -3.86 -13.73
N GLY A 667 7.18 -3.28 -14.68
CA GLY A 667 6.95 -3.43 -16.14
C GLY A 667 7.33 -4.79 -16.70
N GLY A 668 8.14 -5.55 -15.94
CA GLY A 668 8.81 -6.75 -16.39
C GLY A 668 10.19 -6.45 -16.98
N LYS A 669 11.03 -7.49 -17.02
CA LYS A 669 12.43 -7.39 -17.42
C LYS A 669 12.79 -8.50 -18.40
N MET A 670 13.63 -8.17 -19.37
CA MET A 670 14.33 -9.15 -20.21
C MET A 670 15.82 -9.08 -19.95
N VAL A 671 16.52 -10.18 -20.12
CA VAL A 671 17.97 -10.25 -20.01
C VAL A 671 18.53 -10.88 -21.29
N MET A 672 19.53 -10.23 -21.88
CA MET A 672 20.18 -10.63 -23.13
C MET A 672 21.70 -10.65 -22.98
N GLU A 673 22.35 -11.53 -23.72
CA GLU A 673 23.82 -11.58 -23.81
C GLU A 673 24.40 -10.29 -24.39
N ARG A 674 25.51 -9.79 -23.83
CA ARG A 674 26.16 -8.53 -24.20
C ARG A 674 26.53 -8.46 -25.68
N SER A 675 27.05 -9.54 -26.25
CA SER A 675 27.46 -9.60 -27.64
C SER A 675 26.31 -9.46 -28.62
N PHE A 676 25.13 -10.02 -28.33
CA PHE A 676 23.95 -9.88 -29.17
C PHE A 676 23.32 -8.49 -28.99
N TYR A 677 23.31 -7.93 -27.81
CA TYR A 677 22.89 -6.55 -27.59
C TYR A 677 23.73 -5.60 -28.43
N HIS A 678 25.05 -5.69 -28.38
CA HIS A 678 25.96 -4.86 -29.17
C HIS A 678 25.67 -4.99 -30.67
N ARG A 679 25.41 -6.22 -31.17
CA ARG A 679 25.05 -6.46 -32.58
C ARG A 679 23.78 -5.71 -33.00
N PHE A 680 22.76 -5.64 -32.11
CA PHE A 680 21.46 -5.09 -32.46
C PHE A 680 21.38 -3.57 -32.20
N TRP A 681 22.03 -3.07 -31.16
CA TRP A 681 21.97 -1.65 -30.76
C TRP A 681 23.20 -0.82 -31.12
N ASP A 682 24.34 -1.43 -31.39
CA ASP A 682 25.62 -0.73 -31.58
C ASP A 682 26.00 0.21 -30.44
N ASP A 683 25.71 -0.22 -29.18
CA ASP A 683 25.87 0.55 -27.96
C ASP A 683 26.87 -0.10 -26.99
N ASP A 684 28.01 0.56 -26.76
CA ASP A 684 29.10 0.12 -25.88
C ASP A 684 28.96 0.67 -24.48
N ARG A 685 28.02 1.57 -24.20
CA ARG A 685 27.84 2.19 -22.89
C ARG A 685 27.52 1.15 -21.83
N ILE A 686 27.96 1.45 -20.61
CA ILE A 686 27.78 0.59 -19.45
C ILE A 686 27.03 1.39 -18.38
N THR A 687 25.98 0.82 -17.82
CA THR A 687 25.24 1.45 -16.73
C THR A 687 25.92 1.18 -15.39
N VAL A 688 26.39 -0.03 -15.17
CA VAL A 688 26.98 -0.47 -13.90
C VAL A 688 28.11 -1.47 -14.17
N PHE A 689 29.20 -1.37 -13.41
CA PHE A 689 30.18 -2.43 -13.30
C PHE A 689 29.96 -3.20 -12.01
N ALA A 690 29.81 -4.51 -12.11
CA ALA A 690 29.71 -5.41 -10.97
C ALA A 690 31.04 -6.13 -10.77
N LEU A 691 31.71 -5.87 -9.64
CA LEU A 691 33.04 -6.39 -9.35
C LEU A 691 32.93 -7.58 -8.43
N TYR A 692 33.56 -8.66 -8.83
CA TYR A 692 33.76 -9.86 -8.01
C TYR A 692 35.18 -9.83 -7.50
N LEU A 693 35.36 -9.92 -6.18
CA LEU A 693 36.68 -9.84 -5.53
C LEU A 693 37.34 -11.22 -5.41
N GLU A 694 38.65 -11.21 -5.20
CA GLU A 694 39.40 -12.39 -4.80
C GLU A 694 38.98 -12.87 -3.40
N THR A 695 39.07 -14.16 -3.14
CA THR A 695 38.52 -14.79 -1.92
C THR A 695 39.00 -14.17 -0.61
N ASP A 696 40.22 -13.63 -0.60
CA ASP A 696 40.86 -13.06 0.61
C ASP A 696 40.96 -11.53 0.59
N ALA A 697 40.32 -10.86 -0.44
CA ALA A 697 40.40 -9.43 -0.59
C ALA A 697 39.43 -8.69 0.37
N ASP A 698 39.95 -7.69 1.09
CA ASP A 698 39.08 -6.82 1.91
C ASP A 698 38.34 -5.85 1.01
N SER A 699 37.01 -5.94 1.03
CA SER A 699 36.12 -5.11 0.19
C SER A 699 36.32 -3.60 0.37
N GLU A 700 36.72 -3.14 1.57
CA GLU A 700 36.93 -1.72 1.83
C GLU A 700 38.26 -1.23 1.28
N SER A 701 39.32 -2.07 1.33
CA SER A 701 40.61 -1.73 0.75
C SER A 701 40.55 -1.68 -0.78
N VAL A 702 39.84 -2.66 -1.40
CA VAL A 702 39.61 -2.66 -2.85
C VAL A 702 38.73 -1.46 -3.27
N ARG A 703 37.70 -1.15 -2.52
CA ARG A 703 36.83 0.05 -2.78
C ARG A 703 37.67 1.31 -2.84
N ARG A 704 38.60 1.50 -1.88
CA ARG A 704 39.50 2.66 -1.86
C ARG A 704 40.51 2.63 -3.00
N ALA A 705 40.99 1.45 -3.40
CA ALA A 705 41.92 1.28 -4.53
C ALA A 705 41.22 1.61 -5.86
N VAL A 706 40.00 1.11 -6.07
CA VAL A 706 39.17 1.41 -7.23
C VAL A 706 38.88 2.91 -7.30
N SER A 707 38.44 3.52 -6.20
CA SER A 707 38.16 4.97 -6.15
C SER A 707 39.38 5.78 -6.54
N ARG A 708 40.55 5.49 -5.99
CA ARG A 708 41.80 6.20 -6.30
C ARG A 708 42.19 6.05 -7.78
N ARG A 709 42.13 4.83 -8.33
CA ARG A 709 42.50 4.59 -9.74
C ARG A 709 41.57 5.26 -10.71
N LEU A 710 40.24 5.24 -10.46
CA LEU A 710 39.27 5.90 -11.29
C LEU A 710 39.41 7.42 -11.24
N THR A 711 39.70 8.00 -10.08
CA THR A 711 39.93 9.44 -9.92
C THR A 711 41.25 9.88 -10.55
N SER A 712 42.27 9.02 -10.59
CA SER A 712 43.58 9.37 -11.18
C SER A 712 43.65 9.19 -12.69
N SER A 713 42.77 8.40 -13.27
CA SER A 713 42.81 8.06 -14.70
C SER A 713 42.21 9.13 -15.62
N GLN A 714 41.41 10.06 -15.11
CA GLN A 714 40.86 11.21 -15.86
C GLN A 714 40.51 12.37 -14.92
N GLU A 715 41.28 13.43 -14.96
CA GLU A 715 41.10 14.64 -14.11
C GLU A 715 39.76 15.37 -14.25
N GLN A 716 38.93 15.03 -15.23
CA GLN A 716 37.65 15.69 -15.53
C GLN A 716 36.41 14.87 -15.25
N LEU A 717 36.55 13.61 -14.74
CA LEU A 717 35.43 12.74 -14.49
C LEU A 717 35.04 12.77 -13.00
N ALA A 718 33.72 12.84 -12.73
CA ALA A 718 33.20 12.73 -11.39
C ALA A 718 33.50 11.37 -10.76
N PRO A 719 33.78 11.33 -9.46
CA PRO A 719 33.99 10.06 -8.78
C PRO A 719 32.71 9.22 -8.83
N PRO A 720 32.76 7.97 -9.30
CA PRO A 720 31.60 7.11 -9.34
C PRO A 720 31.15 6.73 -7.92
N THR A 721 29.88 6.41 -7.78
CA THR A 721 29.36 5.80 -6.56
C THR A 721 29.80 4.35 -6.51
N ILE A 722 30.56 4.00 -5.48
CA ILE A 722 31.02 2.64 -5.25
C ILE A 722 30.30 2.08 -4.03
N VAL A 723 29.37 1.17 -4.26
CA VAL A 723 28.50 0.61 -3.23
C VAL A 723 28.92 -0.82 -2.91
N ARG A 724 29.00 -1.14 -1.64
CA ARG A 724 29.21 -2.52 -1.21
C ARG A 724 27.89 -3.30 -1.27
N ASN A 725 27.98 -4.58 -1.58
CA ASN A 725 26.84 -5.48 -1.64
C ASN A 725 25.95 -5.38 -0.38
N LYS A 726 26.56 -5.36 0.81
CA LYS A 726 25.82 -5.26 2.07
C LYS A 726 25.02 -3.95 2.18
N GLU A 727 25.58 -2.84 1.73
CA GLU A 727 24.92 -1.53 1.77
C GLU A 727 23.73 -1.50 0.80
N LEU A 728 23.93 -2.00 -0.42
CA LEU A 728 22.85 -2.08 -1.40
C LEU A 728 21.68 -2.96 -0.92
N ARG A 729 22.00 -4.14 -0.37
CA ARG A 729 20.99 -5.04 0.18
C ARG A 729 20.20 -4.38 1.31
N GLN A 730 20.89 -3.67 2.19
CA GLN A 730 20.23 -2.99 3.31
C GLN A 730 19.34 -1.86 2.84
N GLU A 731 19.76 -1.09 1.82
CA GLU A 731 18.93 -0.03 1.27
C GLU A 731 17.67 -0.58 0.59
N ILE A 732 17.78 -1.65 -0.20
CA ILE A 732 16.62 -2.34 -0.79
C ILE A 732 15.64 -2.77 0.31
N LEU A 733 16.11 -3.39 1.39
CA LEU A 733 15.25 -3.84 2.49
C LEU A 733 14.63 -2.67 3.26
N ASN A 734 15.37 -1.57 3.46
CA ASN A 734 14.84 -0.37 4.11
C ASN A 734 13.68 0.25 3.31
N ILE A 735 13.79 0.29 1.99
CA ILE A 735 12.72 0.76 1.10
C ILE A 735 11.47 -0.11 1.29
N PHE A 736 11.64 -1.42 1.34
CA PHE A 736 10.54 -2.35 1.60
C PHE A 736 9.89 -2.13 2.96
N ASP A 737 10.67 -2.04 4.03
CA ASP A 737 10.15 -1.86 5.38
C ASP A 737 9.33 -0.57 5.51
N ARG A 738 9.75 0.52 4.88
CA ARG A 738 9.00 1.80 4.85
C ARG A 738 7.63 1.64 4.18
N THR A 739 7.53 0.86 3.13
CA THR A 739 6.27 0.64 2.38
C THR A 739 5.19 -0.02 3.24
N PHE A 740 5.57 -0.87 4.21
CA PHE A 740 4.63 -1.62 5.03
C PHE A 740 4.23 -0.95 6.36
N VAL A 741 4.79 0.21 6.70
CA VAL A 741 4.44 0.92 7.95
C VAL A 741 2.94 1.21 8.05
N LEU A 742 2.31 1.59 6.94
CA LEU A 742 0.85 1.82 6.87
C LEU A 742 0.05 0.57 7.25
N THR A 743 0.51 -0.59 6.84
CA THR A 743 -0.13 -1.88 7.13
C THR A 743 -0.12 -2.19 8.63
N TYR A 744 0.99 -1.89 9.33
CA TYR A 744 1.08 -2.07 10.78
C TYR A 744 0.15 -1.15 11.56
N VAL A 745 -0.07 0.08 11.10
CA VAL A 745 -1.03 1.02 11.72
C VAL A 745 -2.46 0.45 11.63
N LEU A 746 -2.83 -0.08 10.47
CA LEU A 746 -4.15 -0.69 10.27
C LEU A 746 -4.35 -1.96 11.10
N GLU A 747 -3.30 -2.77 11.24
CA GLU A 747 -3.27 -3.93 12.11
C GLU A 747 -3.54 -3.54 13.58
N ALA A 748 -2.87 -2.51 14.07
CA ALA A 748 -3.08 -2.00 15.42
C ALA A 748 -4.54 -1.54 15.65
N ILE A 749 -5.15 -0.87 14.66
CA ILE A 749 -6.57 -0.47 14.71
C ILE A 749 -7.47 -1.71 14.76
N ALA A 750 -7.23 -2.72 13.92
CA ALA A 750 -8.03 -3.95 13.90
C ALA A 750 -7.99 -4.69 15.25
N VAL A 751 -6.82 -4.81 15.87
CA VAL A 751 -6.65 -5.40 17.20
C VAL A 751 -7.40 -4.60 18.25
N LEU A 752 -7.31 -3.27 18.23
CA LEU A 752 -8.02 -2.41 19.20
C LEU A 752 -9.54 -2.58 19.09
N VAL A 753 -10.06 -2.63 17.88
CA VAL A 753 -11.49 -2.86 17.62
C VAL A 753 -11.93 -4.24 18.11
N ALA A 754 -11.12 -5.28 17.90
CA ALA A 754 -11.40 -6.62 18.42
C ALA A 754 -11.47 -6.64 19.95
N ILE A 755 -10.53 -5.98 20.64
CA ILE A 755 -10.55 -5.84 22.12
C ILE A 755 -11.82 -5.16 22.59
N LEU A 756 -12.22 -4.06 21.96
CA LEU A 756 -13.44 -3.33 22.30
C LEU A 756 -14.70 -4.19 22.08
N GLY A 757 -14.73 -5.02 21.05
CA GLY A 757 -15.80 -5.98 20.81
C GLY A 757 -15.97 -6.96 21.97
N ILE A 758 -14.86 -7.50 22.49
CA ILE A 758 -14.87 -8.41 23.63
C ILE A 758 -15.36 -7.69 24.89
N VAL A 759 -14.84 -6.50 25.20
CA VAL A 759 -15.26 -5.70 26.36
C VAL A 759 -16.76 -5.45 26.32
N ASN A 760 -17.27 -4.98 25.18
CA ASN A 760 -18.68 -4.67 25.02
C ASN A 760 -19.59 -5.89 25.28
N THR A 761 -19.21 -7.05 24.75
CA THR A 761 -20.01 -8.28 24.92
C THR A 761 -19.96 -8.81 26.34
N LEU A 762 -18.81 -8.78 26.99
CA LEU A 762 -18.68 -9.25 28.36
C LEU A 762 -19.40 -8.32 29.35
N VAL A 763 -19.34 -7.00 29.17
CA VAL A 763 -20.14 -6.04 29.97
C VAL A 763 -21.63 -6.35 29.80
N THR A 764 -22.05 -6.61 28.56
CA THR A 764 -23.45 -6.99 28.27
C THR A 764 -23.84 -8.29 28.94
N ALA A 765 -23.01 -9.32 28.85
CA ALA A 765 -23.25 -10.64 29.47
C ALA A 765 -23.37 -10.54 31.01
N VAL A 766 -22.56 -9.70 31.62
CA VAL A 766 -22.62 -9.45 33.06
C VAL A 766 -23.91 -8.73 33.48
N LEU A 767 -24.31 -7.72 32.72
CA LEU A 767 -25.53 -6.96 32.98
C LEU A 767 -26.80 -7.81 32.92
N GLU A 768 -26.89 -8.71 31.96
CA GLU A 768 -28.04 -9.61 31.80
C GLU A 768 -28.15 -10.65 32.88
N ARG A 769 -27.04 -11.03 33.51
CA ARG A 769 -26.98 -12.08 34.52
C ARG A 769 -26.84 -11.56 35.97
N ARG A 770 -27.15 -10.30 36.20
CA ARG A 770 -27.03 -9.69 37.53
C ARG A 770 -27.74 -10.51 38.59
N ARG A 771 -28.97 -10.96 38.31
CA ARG A 771 -29.78 -11.77 39.25
C ARG A 771 -29.16 -13.16 39.48
N GLU A 772 -28.67 -13.87 38.43
CA GLU A 772 -27.98 -15.15 38.59
C GLU A 772 -26.72 -15.02 39.43
N LEU A 773 -25.90 -14.00 39.15
CA LEU A 773 -24.67 -13.73 39.88
C LEU A 773 -24.95 -13.33 41.34
N ALA A 774 -25.97 -12.53 41.57
CA ALA A 774 -26.45 -12.19 42.94
C ALA A 774 -26.99 -13.42 43.67
N THR A 775 -27.70 -14.31 42.96
CA THR A 775 -28.17 -15.58 43.55
C THR A 775 -27.01 -16.50 43.92
N LEU A 776 -25.98 -16.62 43.06
CA LEU A 776 -24.78 -17.39 43.38
C LEU A 776 -24.07 -16.84 44.63
N GLN A 777 -23.97 -15.51 44.78
CA GLN A 777 -23.40 -14.88 45.95
C GLN A 777 -24.29 -15.09 47.21
N ALA A 778 -25.61 -15.04 47.02
CA ALA A 778 -26.54 -15.29 48.12
C ALA A 778 -26.46 -16.74 48.66
N ILE A 779 -26.16 -17.72 47.77
CA ILE A 779 -25.94 -19.13 48.12
C ILE A 779 -24.54 -19.38 48.73
N GLY A 780 -23.67 -18.34 48.74
CA GLY A 780 -22.37 -18.44 49.38
C GLY A 780 -21.16 -18.43 48.45
N ALA A 781 -21.33 -18.15 47.14
CA ALA A 781 -20.20 -17.95 46.24
C ALA A 781 -19.43 -16.67 46.62
N SER A 782 -18.12 -16.81 46.81
CA SER A 782 -17.26 -15.63 47.09
C SER A 782 -17.12 -14.71 45.87
N THR A 783 -16.85 -13.43 46.10
CA THR A 783 -16.56 -12.41 45.07
C THR A 783 -15.47 -12.88 44.12
N LYS A 784 -14.42 -13.53 44.62
CA LYS A 784 -13.34 -14.11 43.78
C LYS A 784 -13.83 -15.23 42.90
N GLN A 785 -14.77 -16.06 43.35
CA GLN A 785 -15.32 -17.15 42.54
C GLN A 785 -16.18 -16.64 41.37
N VAL A 786 -16.98 -15.60 41.61
CA VAL A 786 -17.76 -14.91 40.57
C VAL A 786 -16.83 -14.22 39.55
N GLU A 787 -15.79 -13.54 40.04
CA GLU A 787 -14.77 -12.94 39.19
C GLU A 787 -14.08 -14.00 38.30
N GLN A 788 -13.65 -15.12 38.87
CA GLN A 788 -13.03 -16.23 38.17
C GLN A 788 -13.97 -16.90 37.15
N LEU A 789 -15.26 -17.03 37.46
CA LEU A 789 -16.24 -17.58 36.54
C LEU A 789 -16.33 -16.77 35.24
N ILE A 790 -16.44 -15.45 35.35
CA ILE A 790 -16.52 -14.55 34.20
C ILE A 790 -15.21 -14.52 33.45
N LEU A 791 -14.05 -14.52 34.11
CA LEU A 791 -12.76 -14.58 33.50
C LEU A 791 -12.55 -15.88 32.68
N TRP A 792 -12.98 -17.04 33.22
CA TRP A 792 -12.92 -18.30 32.47
C TRP A 792 -13.86 -18.31 31.26
N GLU A 793 -15.06 -17.72 31.39
CA GLU A 793 -15.96 -17.54 30.24
C GLU A 793 -15.29 -16.70 29.14
N ALA A 794 -14.65 -15.58 29.51
CA ALA A 794 -13.89 -14.74 28.59
C ALA A 794 -12.74 -15.51 27.89
N VAL A 795 -11.98 -16.29 28.66
CA VAL A 795 -10.86 -17.09 28.13
C VAL A 795 -11.37 -18.18 27.16
N TYR A 796 -12.49 -18.84 27.44
CA TYR A 796 -13.06 -19.82 26.53
C TYR A 796 -13.51 -19.18 25.21
N LEU A 797 -14.20 -18.04 25.26
CA LEU A 797 -14.60 -17.31 24.06
C LEU A 797 -13.36 -16.79 23.30
N GLY A 798 -12.34 -16.33 24.03
CA GLY A 798 -11.05 -15.93 23.47
C GLY A 798 -10.33 -17.07 22.76
N LEU A 799 -10.32 -18.26 23.36
CA LEU A 799 -9.68 -19.44 22.78
C LEU A 799 -10.36 -19.92 21.49
N ILE A 800 -11.70 -19.94 21.45
CA ILE A 800 -12.44 -20.30 20.24
C ILE A 800 -12.14 -19.27 19.15
N GLY A 801 -12.20 -17.97 19.51
CA GLY A 801 -11.87 -16.88 18.59
C GLY A 801 -10.43 -16.97 18.06
N ALA A 802 -9.47 -17.36 18.92
CA ALA A 802 -8.09 -17.57 18.53
C ALA A 802 -7.94 -18.74 17.55
N VAL A 803 -8.54 -19.88 17.82
CA VAL A 803 -8.47 -21.05 16.93
C VAL A 803 -9.09 -20.75 15.56
N LEU A 804 -10.29 -20.20 15.54
CA LEU A 804 -10.95 -19.80 14.29
C LEU A 804 -10.17 -18.66 13.58
N GLY A 805 -9.59 -17.74 14.36
CA GLY A 805 -8.77 -16.65 13.84
C GLY A 805 -7.47 -17.14 13.20
N VAL A 806 -6.81 -18.15 13.78
CA VAL A 806 -5.62 -18.79 13.18
C VAL A 806 -6.00 -19.51 11.88
N ILE A 807 -7.07 -20.29 11.89
CA ILE A 807 -7.54 -20.99 10.67
C ILE A 807 -7.90 -19.96 9.58
N GLY A 808 -8.67 -18.95 9.92
CA GLY A 808 -9.07 -17.88 9.02
C GLY A 808 -7.88 -17.06 8.53
N GLY A 809 -6.90 -16.77 9.41
CA GLY A 809 -5.70 -16.01 9.09
C GLY A 809 -4.76 -16.74 8.14
N LEU A 810 -4.56 -18.04 8.33
CA LEU A 810 -3.78 -18.88 7.42
C LEU A 810 -4.43 -18.96 6.03
N ALA A 811 -5.75 -19.20 5.99
CA ALA A 811 -6.50 -19.23 4.73
C ALA A 811 -6.51 -17.86 4.05
N LEU A 812 -6.66 -16.77 4.80
CA LEU A 812 -6.58 -15.40 4.29
C LEU A 812 -5.17 -15.10 3.75
N ALA A 813 -4.11 -15.47 4.47
CA ALA A 813 -2.73 -15.31 4.00
C ALA A 813 -2.52 -16.01 2.66
N TRP A 814 -3.03 -17.22 2.52
CA TRP A 814 -2.94 -17.97 1.27
C TRP A 814 -3.68 -17.26 0.13
N VAL A 815 -4.90 -16.77 0.36
CA VAL A 815 -5.66 -16.00 -0.65
C VAL A 815 -4.93 -14.71 -1.03
N LEU A 816 -4.43 -13.96 -0.04
CA LEU A 816 -3.68 -12.72 -0.27
C LEU A 816 -2.42 -12.95 -1.11
N ILE A 817 -1.66 -13.99 -0.79
CA ILE A 817 -0.39 -14.30 -1.45
C ILE A 817 -0.61 -14.94 -2.83
N SER A 818 -1.40 -16.01 -2.89
CA SER A 818 -1.49 -16.87 -4.08
C SER A 818 -2.48 -16.38 -5.12
N VAL A 819 -3.50 -15.60 -4.72
CA VAL A 819 -4.55 -15.11 -5.62
C VAL A 819 -4.45 -13.60 -5.81
N ILE A 820 -4.61 -12.83 -4.74
CA ILE A 820 -4.73 -11.38 -4.83
C ILE A 820 -3.42 -10.75 -5.29
N ASN A 821 -2.30 -11.08 -4.64
CA ASN A 821 -1.00 -10.54 -5.02
C ASN A 821 -0.60 -10.94 -6.44
N LYS A 822 -0.80 -12.21 -6.80
CA LYS A 822 -0.45 -12.70 -8.15
C LYS A 822 -1.28 -12.03 -9.25
N GLN A 823 -2.57 -11.80 -9.00
CA GLN A 823 -3.45 -11.11 -9.96
C GLN A 823 -3.20 -9.60 -10.03
N SER A 824 -2.75 -8.96 -8.93
CA SER A 824 -2.49 -7.51 -8.87
C SER A 824 -1.13 -7.13 -9.45
N PHE A 825 -0.07 -7.85 -9.06
CA PHE A 825 1.33 -7.49 -9.37
C PHE A 825 2.02 -8.49 -10.30
N GLY A 826 1.46 -9.67 -10.50
CA GLY A 826 2.07 -10.74 -11.29
C GLY A 826 3.20 -11.51 -10.59
N TRP A 827 3.53 -11.17 -9.34
CA TRP A 827 4.62 -11.77 -8.57
C TRP A 827 4.18 -13.01 -7.81
N THR A 828 5.00 -14.04 -7.84
CA THR A 828 4.83 -15.20 -6.97
C THR A 828 5.65 -15.04 -5.70
N ILE A 829 4.96 -14.91 -4.56
CA ILE A 829 5.56 -14.83 -3.23
C ILE A 829 5.60 -16.24 -2.63
N ARG A 830 6.72 -16.62 -2.06
CA ARG A 830 6.87 -17.88 -1.33
C ARG A 830 6.23 -17.72 0.05
N MET A 831 5.14 -18.47 0.29
CA MET A 831 4.46 -18.44 1.59
C MET A 831 5.34 -19.07 2.67
N THR A 832 5.73 -18.28 3.65
CA THR A 832 6.42 -18.73 4.87
C THR A 832 5.50 -18.56 6.07
N ILE A 833 5.37 -19.59 6.88
CA ILE A 833 4.51 -19.56 8.07
C ILE A 833 5.38 -19.45 9.31
N PRO A 834 5.55 -18.25 9.87
CA PRO A 834 6.34 -18.07 11.07
C PRO A 834 5.55 -18.54 12.30
N LEU A 835 5.90 -19.71 12.85
CA LEU A 835 5.22 -20.28 14.02
C LEU A 835 5.20 -19.31 15.23
N GLY A 836 6.24 -18.47 15.36
CA GLY A 836 6.30 -17.44 16.39
C GLY A 836 5.15 -16.43 16.29
N VAL A 837 4.76 -16.03 15.08
CA VAL A 837 3.63 -15.09 14.86
C VAL A 837 2.31 -15.75 15.25
N LEU A 838 2.10 -17.03 14.91
CA LEU A 838 0.90 -17.75 15.32
C LEU A 838 0.80 -17.87 16.84
N PHE A 839 1.91 -18.16 17.50
CA PHE A 839 1.95 -18.22 18.96
C PHE A 839 1.67 -16.85 19.58
N GLN A 840 2.31 -15.79 19.09
CA GLN A 840 2.07 -14.41 19.55
C GLN A 840 0.61 -14.00 19.34
N ALA A 841 0.00 -14.35 18.22
CA ALA A 841 -1.38 -14.05 17.90
C ALA A 841 -2.36 -14.75 18.89
N VAL A 842 -2.14 -16.03 19.17
CA VAL A 842 -2.94 -16.78 20.16
C VAL A 842 -2.76 -16.21 21.55
N LEU A 843 -1.52 -15.89 21.94
CA LEU A 843 -1.24 -15.29 23.24
C LEU A 843 -1.91 -13.92 23.37
N LEU A 844 -1.80 -13.09 22.34
CA LEU A 844 -2.44 -11.78 22.29
C LEU A 844 -3.97 -11.90 22.40
N ALA A 845 -4.60 -12.85 21.70
CA ALA A 845 -6.03 -13.08 21.78
C ALA A 845 -6.47 -13.50 23.18
N ILE A 846 -5.74 -14.40 23.84
CA ILE A 846 -6.03 -14.85 25.21
C ILE A 846 -5.81 -13.70 26.20
N CYS A 847 -4.73 -12.94 26.08
CA CYS A 847 -4.46 -11.78 26.92
C CYS A 847 -5.53 -10.68 26.72
N ALA A 848 -5.91 -10.41 25.46
CA ALA A 848 -6.97 -9.46 25.15
C ALA A 848 -8.31 -9.88 25.75
N ALA A 849 -8.69 -11.16 25.63
CA ALA A 849 -9.91 -11.70 26.25
C ALA A 849 -9.86 -11.61 27.78
N TRP A 850 -8.70 -11.89 28.39
CA TRP A 850 -8.52 -11.79 29.83
C TRP A 850 -8.62 -10.35 30.33
N ILE A 851 -7.92 -9.42 29.68
CA ILE A 851 -7.96 -7.97 30.02
C ILE A 851 -9.37 -7.42 29.83
N ALA A 852 -10.01 -7.75 28.69
CA ALA A 852 -11.38 -7.34 28.40
C ALA A 852 -12.39 -7.88 29.41
N GLY A 853 -12.17 -9.10 29.91
CA GLY A 853 -13.00 -9.75 30.94
C GLY A 853 -12.78 -9.22 32.33
N TYR A 854 -11.59 -8.70 32.63
CA TYR A 854 -11.21 -8.31 33.99
C TYR A 854 -12.07 -7.18 34.58
N PHE A 855 -12.29 -6.12 33.82
CA PHE A 855 -13.07 -4.97 34.25
C PHE A 855 -14.55 -5.35 34.53
N PRO A 856 -15.28 -6.01 33.61
CA PRO A 856 -16.64 -6.46 33.82
C PRO A 856 -16.76 -7.46 35.00
N ALA A 857 -15.80 -8.40 35.10
CA ALA A 857 -15.79 -9.39 36.15
C ALA A 857 -15.67 -8.75 37.53
N ARG A 858 -14.75 -7.79 37.68
CA ARG A 858 -14.54 -7.08 38.95
C ARG A 858 -15.72 -6.16 39.30
N TRP A 859 -16.34 -5.55 38.29
CA TRP A 859 -17.53 -4.74 38.52
C TRP A 859 -18.73 -5.59 38.92
N ALA A 860 -18.98 -6.73 38.25
CA ALA A 860 -20.03 -7.68 38.60
C ALA A 860 -19.88 -8.25 40.01
N ALA A 861 -18.66 -8.64 40.37
CA ALA A 861 -18.37 -9.26 41.66
C ALA A 861 -18.53 -8.33 42.85
N ARG A 862 -18.52 -7.01 42.67
CA ARG A 862 -18.64 -5.98 43.71
C ARG A 862 -20.04 -5.39 43.83
N GLN A 863 -21.01 -5.85 43.04
CA GLN A 863 -22.37 -5.33 43.14
C GLN A 863 -23.07 -5.79 44.44
N PRO A 864 -23.91 -4.94 45.07
CA PRO A 864 -24.66 -5.32 46.28
C PRO A 864 -25.67 -6.45 45.92
N VAL A 865 -25.60 -7.55 46.64
CA VAL A 865 -26.49 -8.73 46.41
C VAL A 865 -27.97 -8.35 46.51
N VAL A 866 -28.30 -7.41 47.40
CA VAL A 866 -29.67 -6.95 47.64
C VAL A 866 -30.24 -6.20 46.43
N GLU A 867 -29.45 -5.39 45.78
CA GLU A 867 -29.88 -4.68 44.55
C GLU A 867 -30.08 -5.62 43.38
N GLY A 868 -29.15 -6.61 43.21
CA GLY A 868 -29.26 -7.62 42.14
C GLY A 868 -30.45 -8.56 42.29
N LEU A 869 -30.97 -8.77 43.50
CA LEU A 869 -32.16 -9.59 43.76
C LEU A 869 -33.48 -8.78 43.68
N ARG A 870 -33.41 -7.45 43.79
CA ARG A 870 -34.58 -6.55 43.72
C ARG A 870 -34.93 -6.08 42.28
N GLU A 871 -34.02 -6.17 41.34
CA GLU A 871 -34.31 -5.87 39.90
C GLU A 871 -35.28 -6.92 39.34
N GLU A 872 -36.60 -6.56 39.19
CA GLU A 872 -37.64 -7.31 38.51
C GLU A 872 -37.51 -7.18 36.97
#